data_cd799ed4374fb3c31bd54587548cc1e7
#
_entry.id   cd799ed4374fb3c31bd54587548cc1e7
#
_cell.length_a   1.000
_cell.length_b   1.000
_cell.length_c   1.000
_cell.angle_alpha   90.00
_cell.angle_beta   90.00
_cell.angle_gamma   90.00
#
_symmetry.space_group_name_H-M   'P 1'
#
loop_
_entity.id
_entity.type
_entity.pdbx_description
1 polymer ?
#
loop_
_entity_poly.entity_id
_entity_poly.type
_entity_poly.pdbx_seq_one_letter_code
_entity_poly.pdbx_strand_id
1 'polypeptide(L)'
;TKSFKGEARMEGRVILVTERAQKTVVGQFHCGPQYNYVMPFDQRIPFEIVIPHGQEFPDVEAGYPKPPAQVGPAQESVEPTAIPTLSEGVNPMQVVPTRDPLTPGPSPPRERGGLISPGTLSRHRQFGGESEGRSAVAPASRRQNARDLDELIVDVEITTYPRPAALPRGRVLEVLGRREEFGVDVEIMIRKFHLPHRFPPDVVAEASAAPQYIPERDPALRDRRDFRGLPIVTIDGETAKDFDDAVYVERLAWGNYLLHVHIADVAHYVRPGSALDREARLRGTSVYFPDRAVPMLPLELSSGICSLNPHVDRLVMSALLEFDPEGRLVEYELLPGIIRSAERMTYTAVRDILAGEPAACQRYAALIPNFKLMEELARLLARRREDRGSIDFDLPEPEIEFDEHGRMTGITRSERNFAHRIIEEFMLAANEAVASYLEGKGIPSLYRIHEKPDVKKVIEFEEIAATFGYSLGIELPPARRARLRLRDERDRYPRFHEAFEGELKISPYNYQRLAQRLEGKPEERILSYLMLRSLKQARYSEENVGHFALAAPTYTHFTSPIRRYPDLIVHRILKAALAQEGGSARTIREQGTGNREQGIGNRIRGEGLRAPANPVRERDARATAGETPAPQLPGAAFVHPEELHALGLETSESERHAAEAERELMEWKKVSFMAQHVGDEFEALIIGLIKQGFFVELTDLFVEGFVPLSNLGDDSYVYHERLRAIIGQHSKRAFRLGERTRVCLVRIDRSENKLEFSVAE
;
A
#
# COMPACT_ATOMS: atom_id res chain seq x y z
N THR A 1 -38.47 -7.15 14.66
CA THR A 1 -37.32 -6.81 15.50
C THR A 1 -37.30 -7.68 16.74
N LYS A 2 -36.35 -8.59 16.81
CA LYS A 2 -36.07 -9.32 18.08
C LYS A 2 -34.83 -8.71 18.69
N SER A 3 -34.95 -8.23 19.92
CA SER A 3 -33.80 -7.73 20.70
C SER A 3 -33.03 -8.94 21.27
N PHE A 4 -31.76 -9.07 20.87
CA PHE A 4 -30.86 -10.05 21.48
C PHE A 4 -29.71 -9.26 22.12
N LYS A 5 -29.51 -9.39 23.42
CA LYS A 5 -28.47 -8.73 24.21
C LYS A 5 -28.47 -7.18 24.22
N GLY A 6 -29.65 -6.56 24.20
CA GLY A 6 -29.75 -5.10 24.34
C GLY A 6 -29.54 -4.30 23.06
N GLU A 7 -29.09 -4.91 21.98
CA GLU A 7 -29.02 -4.30 20.64
C GLU A 7 -30.23 -4.78 19.83
N ALA A 8 -30.94 -3.85 19.21
CA ALA A 8 -32.04 -4.17 18.30
C ALA A 8 -31.43 -4.73 17.01
N ARG A 9 -31.37 -6.06 16.90
CA ARG A 9 -31.05 -6.71 15.63
C ARG A 9 -32.28 -6.69 14.74
N MET A 10 -32.15 -6.06 13.59
CA MET A 10 -33.14 -6.15 12.53
C MET A 10 -32.96 -7.49 11.80
N GLU A 11 -33.94 -8.34 11.83
CA GLU A 11 -34.00 -9.54 11.00
C GLU A 11 -34.80 -9.20 9.74
N GLY A 12 -34.19 -9.45 8.59
CA GLY A 12 -34.82 -9.27 7.28
C GLY A 12 -34.83 -10.58 6.50
N ARG A 13 -35.80 -10.72 5.60
CA ARG A 13 -35.83 -11.80 4.61
C ARG A 13 -35.46 -11.21 3.24
N VAL A 14 -34.50 -11.82 2.57
CA VAL A 14 -34.20 -11.48 1.17
C VAL A 14 -35.40 -11.82 0.32
N ILE A 15 -36.00 -10.81 -0.30
CA ILE A 15 -37.17 -10.94 -1.17
C ILE A 15 -36.73 -11.14 -2.62
N LEU A 16 -35.70 -10.41 -3.05
CA LEU A 16 -35.16 -10.40 -4.39
C LEU A 16 -33.65 -10.15 -4.36
N VAL A 17 -32.91 -10.88 -5.16
CA VAL A 17 -31.50 -10.58 -5.46
C VAL A 17 -31.49 -9.78 -6.74
N THR A 18 -31.16 -8.50 -6.66
CA THR A 18 -31.13 -7.58 -7.80
C THR A 18 -29.90 -7.80 -8.66
N GLU A 19 -28.75 -8.05 -8.00
CA GLU A 19 -27.48 -8.35 -8.65
C GLU A 19 -26.67 -9.34 -7.80
N ARG A 20 -25.87 -10.16 -8.45
CA ARG A 20 -24.94 -11.09 -7.79
C ARG A 20 -23.55 -10.46 -7.74
N ALA A 21 -22.98 -10.33 -6.54
CA ALA A 21 -21.64 -9.80 -6.36
C ALA A 21 -20.56 -10.69 -7.00
N GLN A 22 -20.74 -12.01 -6.92
CA GLN A 22 -19.80 -12.98 -7.49
C GLN A 22 -20.38 -13.57 -8.77
N LYS A 23 -19.80 -13.19 -9.91
CA LYS A 23 -20.14 -13.74 -11.25
C LYS A 23 -19.14 -14.81 -11.67
N THR A 24 -17.89 -14.70 -11.20
CA THR A 24 -16.81 -15.66 -11.46
C THR A 24 -16.22 -16.18 -10.16
N VAL A 25 -15.55 -17.32 -10.24
CA VAL A 25 -14.88 -17.98 -9.11
C VAL A 25 -13.63 -18.67 -9.62
N VAL A 26 -12.50 -18.38 -8.97
CA VAL A 26 -11.24 -19.10 -9.23
C VAL A 26 -11.13 -20.32 -8.32
N GLY A 27 -10.70 -21.44 -8.88
CA GLY A 27 -10.53 -22.67 -8.13
C GLY A 27 -9.74 -23.73 -8.88
N GLN A 28 -9.52 -24.86 -8.22
CA GLN A 28 -8.84 -26.01 -8.79
C GLN A 28 -9.84 -26.93 -9.50
N PHE A 29 -9.53 -27.26 -10.75
CA PHE A 29 -10.35 -28.16 -11.56
C PHE A 29 -10.07 -29.62 -11.22
N HIS A 30 -11.13 -30.42 -11.11
CA HIS A 30 -11.05 -31.84 -10.80
C HIS A 30 -11.93 -32.66 -11.76
N CYS A 31 -11.33 -33.74 -12.27
CA CYS A 31 -12.03 -34.76 -13.05
C CYS A 31 -12.68 -35.77 -12.11
N GLY A 32 -13.96 -35.61 -11.81
CA GLY A 32 -14.70 -36.56 -11.01
C GLY A 32 -15.26 -37.76 -11.82
N PRO A 33 -15.61 -38.87 -11.15
CA PRO A 33 -16.15 -40.06 -11.81
C PRO A 33 -17.54 -39.87 -12.42
N GLN A 34 -18.34 -38.92 -11.93
CA GLN A 34 -19.68 -38.64 -12.37
C GLN A 34 -19.80 -37.32 -13.13
N TYR A 35 -19.04 -36.31 -12.72
CA TYR A 35 -18.98 -34.96 -13.31
C TYR A 35 -17.66 -34.30 -13.00
N ASN A 36 -17.27 -33.34 -13.82
CA ASN A 36 -16.13 -32.46 -13.56
C ASN A 36 -16.59 -31.32 -12.65
N TYR A 37 -15.71 -30.89 -11.77
CA TYR A 37 -16.02 -29.81 -10.84
C TYR A 37 -14.80 -28.94 -10.54
N VAL A 38 -15.06 -27.74 -10.02
CA VAL A 38 -14.03 -26.83 -9.54
C VAL A 38 -14.23 -26.60 -8.06
N MET A 39 -13.14 -26.75 -7.29
CA MET A 39 -13.10 -26.44 -5.87
C MET A 39 -12.60 -25.00 -5.70
N PRO A 40 -13.46 -24.08 -5.18
CA PRO A 40 -13.09 -22.68 -5.01
C PRO A 40 -11.98 -22.45 -4.00
N PHE A 41 -11.11 -21.43 -4.26
CA PHE A 41 -10.16 -20.92 -3.25
C PHE A 41 -10.82 -19.96 -2.26
N ASP A 42 -12.01 -19.44 -2.55
CA ASP A 42 -12.75 -18.61 -1.61
C ASP A 42 -13.47 -19.49 -0.59
N GLN A 43 -12.99 -19.49 0.65
CA GLN A 43 -13.56 -20.28 1.76
C GLN A 43 -15.02 -19.91 2.09
N ARG A 44 -15.51 -18.75 1.64
CA ARG A 44 -16.91 -18.35 1.75
C ARG A 44 -17.83 -19.17 0.83
N ILE A 45 -17.26 -19.88 -0.13
CA ILE A 45 -17.94 -20.78 -1.05
C ILE A 45 -17.55 -22.23 -0.70
N PRO A 46 -18.24 -22.87 0.26
CA PRO A 46 -17.83 -24.17 0.80
C PRO A 46 -18.34 -25.35 -0.02
N PHE A 47 -18.65 -25.17 -1.30
CA PHE A 47 -19.19 -26.21 -2.17
C PHE A 47 -18.50 -26.18 -3.54
N GLU A 48 -18.43 -27.33 -4.15
CA GLU A 48 -17.92 -27.52 -5.50
C GLU A 48 -18.83 -26.89 -6.56
N ILE A 49 -18.25 -26.40 -7.64
CA ILE A 49 -18.96 -25.87 -8.81
C ILE A 49 -18.90 -26.92 -9.91
N VAL A 50 -20.03 -27.48 -10.28
CA VAL A 50 -20.14 -28.50 -11.33
C VAL A 50 -19.90 -27.88 -12.68
N ILE A 51 -18.98 -28.48 -13.47
CA ILE A 51 -18.68 -28.08 -14.85
C ILE A 51 -19.34 -29.10 -15.81
N PRO A 52 -20.41 -28.72 -16.50
CA PRO A 52 -21.06 -29.59 -17.46
C PRO A 52 -20.15 -29.93 -18.64
N HIS A 53 -20.35 -31.11 -19.26
CA HIS A 53 -19.64 -31.50 -20.48
C HIS A 53 -19.79 -30.45 -21.58
N GLY A 54 -18.67 -30.07 -22.19
CA GLY A 54 -18.59 -29.02 -23.21
C GLY A 54 -18.45 -27.61 -22.68
N GLN A 55 -18.36 -27.46 -21.34
CA GLN A 55 -18.11 -26.18 -20.67
C GLN A 55 -16.72 -26.15 -19.96
N GLU A 56 -15.89 -27.17 -20.22
CA GLU A 56 -14.57 -27.35 -19.57
C GLU A 56 -13.49 -26.45 -20.19
N PHE A 57 -13.69 -25.97 -21.40
CA PHE A 57 -12.70 -25.16 -22.11
C PHE A 57 -13.24 -23.77 -22.40
N PRO A 58 -12.37 -22.76 -22.37
CA PRO A 58 -12.72 -21.39 -22.78
C PRO A 58 -13.21 -21.38 -24.23
N ASP A 59 -14.14 -20.48 -24.56
CA ASP A 59 -14.58 -20.26 -25.95
C ASP A 59 -13.37 -19.81 -26.80
N VAL A 60 -13.16 -20.45 -27.95
CA VAL A 60 -11.99 -20.27 -28.84
C VAL A 60 -11.84 -18.84 -29.37
N GLU A 61 -12.87 -18.00 -29.26
CA GLU A 61 -12.84 -16.59 -29.66
C GLU A 61 -12.19 -15.67 -28.61
N ALA A 62 -12.07 -16.12 -27.37
CA ALA A 62 -11.27 -15.43 -26.36
C ALA A 62 -9.80 -15.88 -26.51
N GLY A 63 -9.05 -15.17 -27.36
CA GLY A 63 -7.66 -15.50 -27.65
C GLY A 63 -6.89 -15.79 -26.37
N TYR A 64 -6.22 -16.96 -26.30
CA TYR A 64 -5.32 -17.31 -25.22
C TYR A 64 -4.33 -16.16 -25.00
N PRO A 65 -4.28 -15.52 -23.83
CA PRO A 65 -3.17 -14.66 -23.55
C PRO A 65 -1.93 -15.56 -23.50
N LYS A 66 -0.95 -15.30 -24.37
CA LYS A 66 0.39 -15.82 -24.16
C LYS A 66 0.78 -15.44 -22.74
N PRO A 67 1.35 -16.36 -21.94
CA PRO A 67 1.96 -15.98 -20.69
C PRO A 67 2.88 -14.79 -20.94
N PRO A 68 2.94 -13.78 -20.08
CA PRO A 68 3.81 -12.64 -20.27
C PRO A 68 5.20 -13.18 -20.59
N ALA A 69 5.77 -12.73 -21.71
CA ALA A 69 7.10 -13.12 -22.10
C ALA A 69 8.00 -12.83 -20.88
N GLN A 70 8.74 -13.85 -20.45
CA GLN A 70 9.72 -13.71 -19.38
C GLN A 70 10.57 -12.47 -19.73
N VAL A 71 10.43 -11.43 -18.94
CA VAL A 71 11.35 -10.30 -18.97
C VAL A 71 12.59 -10.82 -18.24
N GLY A 72 13.43 -11.53 -18.98
CA GLY A 72 14.79 -11.75 -18.54
C GLY A 72 15.47 -10.41 -18.32
N PRO A 73 16.49 -10.36 -17.44
CA PRO A 73 17.21 -9.11 -17.19
C PRO A 73 17.67 -8.54 -18.52
N ALA A 74 17.29 -7.28 -18.78
CA ALA A 74 17.71 -6.55 -19.96
C ALA A 74 19.24 -6.53 -19.99
N GLN A 75 19.84 -7.27 -20.91
CA GLN A 75 21.22 -7.05 -21.30
C GLN A 75 21.26 -5.67 -21.94
N GLU A 76 21.77 -4.70 -21.23
CA GLU A 76 22.15 -3.41 -21.77
C GLU A 76 23.28 -3.63 -22.79
N SER A 77 22.93 -3.83 -24.04
CA SER A 77 23.84 -3.60 -25.14
C SER A 77 23.81 -2.11 -25.46
N VAL A 78 24.70 -1.36 -24.82
CA VAL A 78 25.01 0.02 -25.20
C VAL A 78 25.79 -0.03 -26.50
N GLU A 79 25.11 0.09 -27.63
CA GLU A 79 25.77 0.57 -28.86
C GLU A 79 25.87 2.09 -28.81
N PRO A 80 27.07 2.68 -28.98
CA PRO A 80 27.21 4.13 -28.99
C PRO A 80 26.71 4.68 -30.34
N THR A 81 25.58 5.36 -30.32
CA THR A 81 25.08 6.14 -31.44
C THR A 81 26.00 7.35 -31.67
N ALA A 82 26.62 7.40 -32.82
CA ALA A 82 27.52 8.44 -33.25
C ALA A 82 26.84 9.83 -33.29
N ILE A 83 27.42 10.79 -32.60
CA ILE A 83 27.09 12.22 -32.70
C ILE A 83 27.73 12.77 -33.98
N PRO A 84 27.06 13.54 -34.84
CA PRO A 84 27.67 14.19 -35.99
C PRO A 84 28.56 15.35 -35.55
N THR A 85 29.85 15.28 -35.91
CA THR A 85 30.83 16.31 -35.71
C THR A 85 30.60 17.49 -36.66
N LEU A 86 30.54 18.69 -36.11
CA LEU A 86 30.83 19.94 -36.83
C LEU A 86 32.28 20.31 -36.58
N SER A 87 32.96 20.53 -37.69
CA SER A 87 34.37 20.87 -37.82
C SER A 87 34.70 22.32 -37.44
N GLU A 88 35.84 22.52 -36.78
CA GLU A 88 36.92 23.49 -37.09
C GLU A 88 37.83 23.56 -35.87
N GLY A 89 38.99 23.07 -35.94
CA GLY A 89 40.26 23.64 -36.40
C GLY A 89 41.09 24.15 -35.21
N VAL A 90 42.09 23.40 -34.76
CA VAL A 90 43.49 23.86 -34.51
C VAL A 90 44.32 22.67 -33.98
N ASN A 91 45.44 22.46 -34.63
CA ASN A 91 46.44 21.38 -34.50
C ASN A 91 47.59 21.80 -33.55
N PRO A 92 48.66 21.02 -33.37
CA PRO A 92 48.84 20.00 -32.31
C PRO A 92 50.10 20.24 -31.45
N MET A 93 50.27 19.49 -30.38
CA MET A 93 51.64 19.26 -29.86
C MET A 93 51.79 17.84 -29.35
N GLN A 94 52.81 17.21 -29.94
CA GLN A 94 53.31 15.85 -29.70
C GLN A 94 53.90 15.68 -28.30
N VAL A 95 53.78 14.52 -27.71
CA VAL A 95 54.91 13.78 -27.13
C VAL A 95 54.59 12.28 -27.11
N VAL A 96 55.59 11.48 -27.49
CA VAL A 96 55.72 10.09 -27.86
C VAL A 96 56.10 9.22 -26.64
N PRO A 97 56.09 7.87 -26.72
CA PRO A 97 55.69 6.90 -25.66
C PRO A 97 56.83 6.18 -24.96
N THR A 98 56.55 5.47 -23.91
CA THR A 98 57.43 4.39 -23.40
C THR A 98 56.69 3.11 -23.02
N ARG A 99 57.14 2.12 -23.64
CA ARG A 99 57.16 0.66 -23.68
C ARG A 99 56.87 -0.10 -22.39
N ASP A 100 56.16 -1.22 -22.63
CA ASP A 100 56.12 -2.56 -22.01
C ASP A 100 57.47 -3.07 -21.42
N PRO A 101 57.55 -4.25 -20.74
CA PRO A 101 56.80 -5.51 -20.94
C PRO A 101 56.63 -6.43 -19.70
N LEU A 102 55.85 -7.49 -19.78
CA LEU A 102 56.22 -8.91 -19.62
C LEU A 102 55.03 -9.84 -19.24
N THR A 103 54.75 -10.75 -20.13
CA THR A 103 54.06 -12.04 -20.02
C THR A 103 54.93 -13.11 -19.31
N PRO A 104 54.53 -14.38 -19.00
CA PRO A 104 53.52 -15.25 -19.64
C PRO A 104 52.75 -16.25 -18.72
N GLY A 105 51.80 -16.99 -19.31
CA GLY A 105 50.92 -18.00 -18.87
C GLY A 105 51.49 -19.30 -18.26
N PRO A 106 50.70 -20.40 -18.13
CA PRO A 106 50.39 -21.30 -19.24
C PRO A 106 49.01 -21.95 -19.25
N SER A 107 48.71 -22.55 -20.41
CA SER A 107 47.50 -23.28 -20.79
C SER A 107 47.57 -24.81 -20.45
N PRO A 108 46.56 -25.62 -20.84
CA PRO A 108 46.03 -26.77 -20.18
C PRO A 108 46.51 -28.14 -20.71
N PRO A 109 45.98 -29.30 -20.33
CA PRO A 109 46.00 -30.45 -21.18
C PRO A 109 44.67 -31.00 -21.65
N ARG A 110 44.66 -31.40 -22.90
CA ARG A 110 43.74 -32.29 -23.61
C ARG A 110 44.02 -33.75 -23.24
N GLU A 111 42.99 -34.61 -23.38
CA GLU A 111 43.03 -35.90 -24.11
C GLU A 111 41.64 -36.55 -24.08
N ARG A 112 41.12 -36.88 -25.21
CA ARG A 112 40.99 -38.07 -26.08
C ARG A 112 39.90 -39.02 -25.55
N GLY A 113 39.01 -39.55 -26.25
CA GLY A 113 38.84 -39.86 -27.67
C GLY A 113 37.87 -41.03 -27.77
N GLY A 114 37.22 -41.22 -28.90
CA GLY A 114 36.45 -42.43 -29.19
C GLY A 114 35.26 -42.22 -30.10
N LEU A 115 35.50 -42.13 -31.30
CA LEU A 115 34.97 -42.73 -32.55
C LEU A 115 33.98 -43.88 -32.37
N ILE A 116 32.84 -43.81 -33.13
CA ILE A 116 32.46 -44.78 -34.20
C ILE A 116 31.23 -44.27 -34.95
N SER A 117 31.37 -44.03 -36.22
CA SER A 117 30.35 -44.07 -37.29
C SER A 117 30.51 -45.42 -38.02
N PRO A 118 29.78 -45.78 -39.07
CA PRO A 118 28.73 -45.19 -39.92
C PRO A 118 27.72 -46.21 -40.49
N GLY A 119 26.87 -45.77 -41.38
CA GLY A 119 26.21 -46.57 -42.40
C GLY A 119 24.78 -46.12 -42.69
N THR A 120 24.30 -45.93 -43.77
CA THR A 120 24.59 -45.79 -45.21
C THR A 120 23.26 -45.70 -45.92
N LEU A 121 23.09 -44.72 -46.79
CA LEU A 121 22.50 -44.71 -48.14
C LEU A 121 21.13 -45.48 -48.41
N SER A 122 20.13 -44.96 -49.05
CA SER A 122 20.14 -44.56 -50.47
C SER A 122 18.74 -44.12 -51.04
N ARG A 123 18.77 -43.15 -51.89
CA ARG A 123 18.20 -42.96 -53.22
C ARG A 123 16.69 -42.80 -53.50
N HIS A 124 16.46 -41.63 -53.99
CA HIS A 124 15.73 -41.23 -55.22
C HIS A 124 14.48 -42.00 -55.72
N ARG A 125 13.39 -41.21 -55.94
CA ARG A 125 12.82 -41.03 -57.27
C ARG A 125 11.85 -39.85 -57.33
N GLN A 126 12.09 -38.96 -58.29
CA GLN A 126 11.15 -38.00 -58.84
C GLN A 126 10.08 -38.74 -59.63
N PHE A 127 8.83 -38.23 -59.59
CA PHE A 127 8.00 -38.05 -60.78
C PHE A 127 6.94 -37.00 -60.49
N GLY A 128 6.75 -36.10 -61.42
CA GLY A 128 5.79 -35.02 -61.40
C GLY A 128 4.39 -35.41 -61.79
N GLY A 129 3.46 -34.51 -61.62
CA GLY A 129 2.08 -34.61 -62.05
C GLY A 129 1.24 -33.49 -61.46
N GLU A 130 0.97 -32.46 -62.25
CA GLU A 130 0.00 -31.40 -61.94
C GLU A 130 -1.39 -31.98 -61.78
N SER A 131 -2.16 -31.52 -60.80
CA SER A 131 -3.60 -31.25 -60.93
C SER A 131 -4.19 -30.60 -59.68
N GLU A 132 -4.71 -29.43 -59.89
CA GLU A 132 -5.94 -28.82 -59.37
C GLU A 132 -6.40 -29.05 -57.91
N GLY A 133 -6.48 -27.94 -57.23
CA GLY A 133 -7.58 -27.55 -56.34
C GLY A 133 -8.05 -28.55 -55.28
N ARG A 134 -7.44 -28.52 -54.11
CA ARG A 134 -8.13 -28.86 -52.86
C ARG A 134 -7.76 -27.91 -51.74
N SER A 135 -8.80 -27.21 -51.29
CA SER A 135 -8.87 -26.47 -50.02
C SER A 135 -8.02 -27.16 -48.95
N ALA A 136 -7.04 -26.43 -48.45
CA ALA A 136 -6.25 -26.85 -47.26
C ALA A 136 -7.19 -26.91 -46.05
N VAL A 137 -7.62 -28.13 -45.72
CA VAL A 137 -8.22 -28.44 -44.42
C VAL A 137 -7.10 -28.22 -43.39
N ALA A 138 -7.29 -27.25 -42.53
CA ALA A 138 -6.43 -27.05 -41.35
C ALA A 138 -6.27 -28.40 -40.61
N PRO A 139 -5.05 -28.67 -40.05
CA PRO A 139 -4.84 -29.90 -39.28
C PRO A 139 -5.83 -29.92 -38.14
N ALA A 140 -6.55 -31.04 -38.00
CA ALA A 140 -7.49 -31.29 -36.94
C ALA A 140 -6.80 -30.99 -35.61
N SER A 141 -7.26 -29.95 -34.90
CA SER A 141 -6.87 -29.61 -33.57
C SER A 141 -7.00 -30.89 -32.71
N ARG A 142 -5.93 -31.24 -31.98
CA ARG A 142 -6.02 -32.27 -30.95
C ARG A 142 -7.22 -31.92 -30.08
N ARG A 143 -8.23 -32.80 -30.02
CA ARG A 143 -9.35 -32.65 -29.09
C ARG A 143 -8.72 -32.60 -27.67
N GLN A 144 -8.76 -31.45 -27.05
CA GLN A 144 -8.38 -31.29 -25.67
C GLN A 144 -9.30 -32.19 -24.83
N ASN A 145 -8.71 -32.98 -23.95
CA ASN A 145 -9.45 -33.86 -23.07
C ASN A 145 -9.60 -33.13 -21.71
N ALA A 146 -10.77 -33.17 -21.08
CA ALA A 146 -10.98 -32.59 -19.75
C ALA A 146 -9.98 -33.10 -18.71
N ARG A 147 -9.42 -34.30 -18.89
CA ARG A 147 -8.32 -34.83 -18.06
C ARG A 147 -7.03 -34.03 -18.12
N ASP A 148 -6.82 -33.28 -19.20
CA ASP A 148 -5.63 -32.41 -19.30
C ASP A 148 -5.74 -31.17 -18.40
N LEU A 149 -6.94 -30.90 -17.88
CA LEU A 149 -7.25 -29.79 -16.94
C LEU A 149 -7.20 -30.25 -15.48
N ASP A 150 -7.09 -31.55 -15.19
CA ASP A 150 -7.09 -32.05 -13.82
C ASP A 150 -5.97 -31.42 -13.00
N GLU A 151 -6.31 -30.92 -11.82
CA GLU A 151 -5.43 -30.18 -10.90
C GLU A 151 -4.99 -28.78 -11.39
N LEU A 152 -5.40 -28.32 -12.60
CA LEU A 152 -5.14 -26.95 -13.02
C LEU A 152 -6.04 -25.93 -12.31
N ILE A 153 -5.53 -24.75 -12.20
CA ILE A 153 -6.28 -23.61 -11.70
C ILE A 153 -7.05 -22.96 -12.84
N VAL A 154 -8.33 -22.72 -12.62
CA VAL A 154 -9.23 -22.15 -13.62
C VAL A 154 -10.08 -21.01 -13.02
N ASP A 155 -10.44 -20.04 -13.86
CA ASP A 155 -11.49 -19.07 -13.57
C ASP A 155 -12.80 -19.54 -14.21
N VAL A 156 -13.89 -19.52 -13.45
CA VAL A 156 -15.18 -20.11 -13.80
C VAL A 156 -16.29 -19.09 -13.67
N GLU A 157 -17.06 -18.88 -14.72
CA GLU A 157 -18.33 -18.13 -14.66
C GLU A 157 -19.43 -19.01 -14.05
N ILE A 158 -20.16 -18.46 -13.06
CA ILE A 158 -21.30 -19.15 -12.46
C ILE A 158 -22.52 -18.99 -13.37
N THR A 159 -22.88 -20.04 -14.10
CA THR A 159 -24.06 -20.07 -14.99
C THR A 159 -25.35 -20.38 -14.23
N THR A 160 -25.27 -21.15 -13.16
CA THR A 160 -26.40 -21.47 -12.30
C THR A 160 -25.98 -21.40 -10.83
N TYR A 161 -26.63 -20.53 -10.05
CA TYR A 161 -26.35 -20.34 -8.65
C TYR A 161 -26.91 -21.47 -7.77
N PRO A 162 -26.30 -21.74 -6.59
CA PRO A 162 -26.70 -22.85 -5.72
C PRO A 162 -28.16 -22.71 -5.25
N ARG A 163 -28.84 -23.84 -5.09
CA ARG A 163 -30.18 -23.97 -4.53
C ARG A 163 -30.15 -25.00 -3.40
N PRO A 164 -31.15 -25.05 -2.49
CA PRO A 164 -31.12 -25.96 -1.36
C PRO A 164 -30.88 -27.45 -1.65
N ALA A 165 -31.16 -27.88 -2.90
CA ALA A 165 -30.99 -29.27 -3.35
C ALA A 165 -30.16 -29.41 -4.63
N ALA A 166 -29.43 -28.37 -5.06
CA ALA A 166 -28.65 -28.40 -6.30
C ALA A 166 -27.35 -27.60 -6.14
N LEU A 167 -26.25 -28.22 -6.50
CA LEU A 167 -24.96 -27.59 -6.61
C LEU A 167 -24.97 -26.48 -7.70
N PRO A 168 -24.13 -25.44 -7.57
CA PRO A 168 -23.96 -24.46 -8.62
C PRO A 168 -23.32 -25.10 -9.86
N ARG A 169 -23.58 -24.50 -11.01
CA ARG A 169 -22.95 -24.90 -12.26
C ARG A 169 -22.19 -23.73 -12.84
N GLY A 170 -21.08 -24.03 -13.50
CA GLY A 170 -20.21 -23.02 -14.10
C GLY A 170 -19.67 -23.44 -15.45
N ARG A 171 -19.01 -22.48 -16.10
CA ARG A 171 -18.29 -22.63 -17.36
C ARG A 171 -16.87 -22.09 -17.14
N VAL A 172 -15.86 -22.81 -17.61
CA VAL A 172 -14.48 -22.35 -17.55
C VAL A 172 -14.29 -21.17 -18.51
N LEU A 173 -13.84 -20.04 -17.98
CA LEU A 173 -13.52 -18.85 -18.75
C LEU A 173 -12.04 -18.80 -19.14
N GLU A 174 -11.16 -19.23 -18.23
CA GLU A 174 -9.72 -19.11 -18.39
C GLU A 174 -9.01 -20.24 -17.63
N VAL A 175 -7.90 -20.73 -18.17
CA VAL A 175 -7.00 -21.67 -17.50
C VAL A 175 -5.75 -20.90 -17.09
N LEU A 176 -5.48 -20.83 -15.79
CA LEU A 176 -4.41 -20.00 -15.23
C LEU A 176 -3.07 -20.74 -15.14
N GLY A 177 -3.08 -22.06 -15.06
CA GLY A 177 -1.88 -22.89 -14.95
C GLY A 177 -1.89 -23.83 -13.75
N ARG A 178 -0.72 -24.36 -13.37
CA ARG A 178 -0.56 -25.17 -12.16
C ARG A 178 -0.29 -24.28 -10.96
N ARG A 179 -0.72 -24.72 -9.78
CA ARG A 179 -0.57 -23.94 -8.55
C ARG A 179 0.90 -23.57 -8.23
N GLU A 180 1.83 -24.45 -8.61
CA GLU A 180 3.26 -24.30 -8.37
C GLU A 180 3.97 -23.46 -9.44
N GLU A 181 3.30 -23.08 -10.52
CA GLU A 181 3.88 -22.22 -11.55
C GLU A 181 4.00 -20.79 -11.05
N PHE A 182 5.13 -20.15 -11.40
CA PHE A 182 5.42 -18.78 -11.01
C PHE A 182 4.33 -17.82 -11.47
N GLY A 183 3.82 -17.01 -10.53
CA GLY A 183 2.82 -15.98 -10.79
C GLY A 183 1.37 -16.47 -10.85
N VAL A 184 1.10 -17.78 -10.82
CA VAL A 184 -0.28 -18.32 -10.76
C VAL A 184 -0.94 -17.97 -9.43
N ASP A 185 -0.19 -17.92 -8.35
CA ASP A 185 -0.67 -17.46 -7.05
C ASP A 185 -1.20 -16.02 -7.08
N VAL A 186 -0.51 -15.12 -7.80
CA VAL A 186 -0.97 -13.74 -8.03
C VAL A 186 -2.24 -13.72 -8.90
N GLU A 187 -2.28 -14.52 -9.98
CA GLU A 187 -3.47 -14.64 -10.82
C GLU A 187 -4.69 -15.17 -10.04
N ILE A 188 -4.48 -16.09 -9.10
CA ILE A 188 -5.53 -16.55 -8.17
C ILE A 188 -6.05 -15.39 -7.34
N MET A 189 -5.17 -14.57 -6.73
CA MET A 189 -5.59 -13.44 -5.89
C MET A 189 -6.35 -12.39 -6.72
N ILE A 190 -5.87 -12.07 -7.93
CA ILE A 190 -6.55 -11.15 -8.84
C ILE A 190 -8.00 -11.59 -9.09
N ARG A 191 -8.25 -12.90 -9.40
CA ARG A 191 -9.61 -13.42 -9.66
C ARG A 191 -10.42 -13.54 -8.37
N LYS A 192 -9.81 -14.03 -7.29
CA LYS A 192 -10.48 -14.21 -5.99
C LYS A 192 -10.99 -12.89 -5.43
N PHE A 193 -10.22 -11.84 -5.58
CA PHE A 193 -10.59 -10.49 -5.15
C PHE A 193 -11.24 -9.67 -6.26
N HIS A 194 -11.54 -10.26 -7.43
CA HIS A 194 -12.16 -9.58 -8.56
C HIS A 194 -11.48 -8.26 -8.93
N LEU A 195 -10.14 -8.20 -8.82
CA LEU A 195 -9.38 -7.01 -9.15
C LEU A 195 -9.43 -6.77 -10.66
N PRO A 196 -9.74 -5.53 -11.11
CA PRO A 196 -9.73 -5.18 -12.51
C PRO A 196 -8.30 -5.25 -13.08
N HIS A 197 -7.94 -6.32 -13.76
CA HIS A 197 -6.58 -6.59 -14.24
C HIS A 197 -6.37 -6.34 -15.73
N ARG A 198 -7.44 -6.13 -16.48
CA ARG A 198 -7.41 -5.77 -17.91
C ARG A 198 -8.08 -4.43 -18.10
N PHE A 199 -7.47 -3.58 -18.91
CA PHE A 199 -8.10 -2.31 -19.30
C PHE A 199 -9.06 -2.52 -20.47
N PRO A 200 -10.27 -1.94 -20.44
CA PRO A 200 -11.20 -1.94 -21.58
C PRO A 200 -10.58 -1.29 -22.83
N PRO A 201 -11.02 -1.68 -24.04
CA PRO A 201 -10.45 -1.16 -25.29
C PRO A 201 -10.54 0.36 -25.46
N ASP A 202 -11.60 0.99 -24.96
CA ASP A 202 -11.79 2.45 -24.98
C ASP A 202 -10.78 3.17 -24.06
N VAL A 203 -10.46 2.57 -22.90
CA VAL A 203 -9.44 3.05 -21.97
C VAL A 203 -8.05 2.96 -22.61
N VAL A 204 -7.73 1.81 -23.23
CA VAL A 204 -6.45 1.61 -23.93
C VAL A 204 -6.31 2.58 -25.11
N ALA A 205 -7.39 2.81 -25.87
CA ALA A 205 -7.38 3.75 -26.98
C ALA A 205 -7.13 5.19 -26.49
N GLU A 206 -7.79 5.62 -25.39
CA GLU A 206 -7.58 6.94 -24.80
C GLU A 206 -6.15 7.09 -24.24
N ALA A 207 -5.63 6.06 -23.56
CA ALA A 207 -4.26 6.05 -23.05
C ALA A 207 -3.21 6.15 -24.19
N SER A 208 -3.40 5.38 -25.26
CA SER A 208 -2.50 5.40 -26.42
C SER A 208 -2.54 6.72 -27.20
N ALA A 209 -3.63 7.48 -27.11
CA ALA A 209 -3.75 8.82 -27.69
C ALA A 209 -3.10 9.91 -26.84
N ALA A 210 -2.71 9.61 -25.58
CA ALA A 210 -2.02 10.57 -24.73
C ALA A 210 -0.64 10.93 -25.29
N PRO A 211 -0.21 12.22 -25.20
CA PRO A 211 1.09 12.63 -25.68
C PRO A 211 2.19 11.95 -24.84
N GLN A 212 3.26 11.50 -25.51
CA GLN A 212 4.39 10.88 -24.82
C GLN A 212 5.45 11.91 -24.37
N TYR A 213 5.37 13.13 -24.85
CA TYR A 213 6.24 14.26 -24.48
C TYR A 213 5.45 15.56 -24.50
N ILE A 214 5.96 16.57 -23.83
CA ILE A 214 5.35 17.91 -23.76
C ILE A 214 6.01 18.77 -24.83
N PRO A 215 5.28 19.25 -25.87
CA PRO A 215 5.83 20.15 -26.85
C PRO A 215 6.25 21.50 -26.23
N GLU A 216 7.35 22.09 -26.69
CA GLU A 216 7.85 23.39 -26.19
C GLU A 216 6.82 24.53 -26.25
N ARG A 217 5.87 24.47 -27.19
CA ARG A 217 4.81 25.47 -27.38
C ARG A 217 3.45 24.96 -26.96
N ASP A 218 3.40 23.98 -26.04
CA ASP A 218 2.12 23.47 -25.54
C ASP A 218 1.35 24.60 -24.85
N PRO A 219 0.06 24.78 -25.18
CA PRO A 219 -0.78 25.75 -24.50
C PRO A 219 -0.84 25.56 -22.98
N ALA A 220 -0.68 24.32 -22.51
CA ALA A 220 -0.65 23.99 -21.07
C ALA A 220 0.52 24.62 -20.31
N LEU A 221 1.57 25.10 -21.02
CA LEU A 221 2.73 25.75 -20.40
C LEU A 221 2.52 27.22 -20.05
N ARG A 222 1.49 27.89 -20.60
CA ARG A 222 1.33 29.35 -20.49
C ARG A 222 1.13 29.85 -19.05
N ASP A 223 0.44 29.07 -18.25
CA ASP A 223 0.08 29.43 -16.88
C ASP A 223 0.81 28.59 -15.84
N ARG A 224 1.94 27.96 -16.23
CA ARG A 224 2.77 27.13 -15.35
C ARG A 224 4.08 27.80 -15.03
N ARG A 225 4.50 27.68 -13.77
CA ARG A 225 5.82 28.12 -13.33
C ARG A 225 6.88 27.12 -13.84
N ASP A 226 7.95 27.69 -14.38
CA ASP A 226 9.09 26.88 -14.89
C ASP A 226 10.11 26.61 -13.78
N PHE A 227 10.26 25.34 -13.42
CA PHE A 227 11.24 24.85 -12.44
C PHE A 227 12.32 23.97 -13.06
N ARG A 228 12.43 23.88 -14.40
CA ARG A 228 13.36 22.99 -15.12
C ARG A 228 14.83 23.29 -14.87
N GLY A 229 15.14 24.46 -14.33
CA GLY A 229 16.52 24.87 -13.99
C GLY A 229 16.98 24.42 -12.60
N LEU A 230 16.09 23.83 -11.79
CA LEU A 230 16.43 23.36 -10.44
C LEU A 230 16.86 21.88 -10.46
N PRO A 231 17.81 21.48 -9.61
CA PRO A 231 18.25 20.08 -9.50
C PRO A 231 17.24 19.23 -8.67
N ILE A 232 16.02 19.18 -9.16
CA ILE A 232 14.92 18.40 -8.57
C ILE A 232 15.19 16.93 -8.80
N VAL A 233 14.91 16.07 -7.81
CA VAL A 233 15.11 14.62 -7.89
C VAL A 233 13.85 13.86 -7.46
N THR A 234 13.63 12.67 -8.01
CA THR A 234 12.74 11.67 -7.46
C THR A 234 13.53 10.72 -6.57
N ILE A 235 12.93 10.19 -5.49
CA ILE A 235 13.56 9.23 -4.56
C ILE A 235 12.57 8.11 -4.26
N ASP A 236 12.81 6.93 -4.84
CA ASP A 236 11.87 5.81 -4.81
C ASP A 236 12.58 4.46 -4.57
N GLY A 237 11.81 3.38 -4.47
CA GLY A 237 12.35 2.03 -4.46
C GLY A 237 13.01 1.63 -5.79
N GLU A 238 13.87 0.63 -5.76
CA GLU A 238 14.68 0.20 -6.90
C GLU A 238 13.84 -0.23 -8.11
N THR A 239 12.68 -0.85 -7.85
CA THR A 239 11.80 -1.42 -8.87
C THR A 239 10.68 -0.49 -9.34
N ALA A 240 10.51 0.68 -8.69
CA ALA A 240 9.48 1.66 -9.03
C ALA A 240 9.68 2.23 -10.44
N LYS A 241 8.57 2.47 -11.16
CA LYS A 241 8.52 3.06 -12.51
C LYS A 241 7.49 4.19 -12.63
N ASP A 242 6.67 4.37 -11.63
CA ASP A 242 5.55 5.32 -11.53
C ASP A 242 5.89 6.39 -10.48
N PHE A 243 6.79 7.33 -10.87
CA PHE A 243 7.28 8.38 -9.97
C PHE A 243 6.23 9.49 -9.83
N ASP A 244 5.49 9.46 -8.73
CA ASP A 244 4.46 10.43 -8.41
C ASP A 244 5.03 11.78 -7.97
N ASP A 245 6.15 11.77 -7.22
CA ASP A 245 6.68 12.93 -6.52
C ASP A 245 8.16 13.20 -6.82
N ALA A 246 8.51 14.49 -6.83
CA ALA A 246 9.88 14.96 -6.95
C ALA A 246 10.11 16.11 -5.98
N VAL A 247 11.29 16.18 -5.39
CA VAL A 247 11.58 17.08 -4.28
C VAL A 247 12.88 17.87 -4.49
N TYR A 248 12.92 19.06 -3.88
CA TYR A 248 14.09 19.91 -3.82
C TYR A 248 14.01 20.79 -2.58
N VAL A 249 15.14 21.08 -1.94
CA VAL A 249 15.21 21.98 -0.78
C VAL A 249 16.29 23.02 -1.03
N GLU A 250 15.97 24.29 -0.78
CA GLU A 250 16.95 25.34 -0.76
C GLU A 250 16.91 26.14 0.55
N ARG A 251 18.02 26.77 0.87
CA ARG A 251 18.13 27.69 2.01
C ARG A 251 18.02 29.11 1.53
N LEU A 252 17.02 29.83 1.99
CA LEU A 252 16.78 31.21 1.64
C LEU A 252 17.80 32.15 2.31
N ALA A 253 18.02 33.33 1.73
CA ALA A 253 19.01 34.29 2.20
C ALA A 253 18.81 34.75 3.67
N TRP A 254 17.57 34.67 4.16
CA TRP A 254 17.22 35.00 5.56
C TRP A 254 17.24 33.79 6.50
N GLY A 255 17.72 32.65 6.02
CA GLY A 255 17.98 31.45 6.83
C GLY A 255 16.88 30.42 6.90
N ASN A 256 15.68 30.69 6.34
CA ASN A 256 14.60 29.72 6.22
C ASN A 256 14.88 28.65 5.18
N TYR A 257 14.18 27.54 5.27
CA TYR A 257 14.19 26.49 4.25
C TYR A 257 12.99 26.68 3.32
N LEU A 258 13.20 26.54 2.03
CA LEU A 258 12.13 26.42 1.04
C LEU A 258 12.12 25.00 0.50
N LEU A 259 11.10 24.24 0.86
CA LEU A 259 10.85 22.90 0.37
C LEU A 259 9.96 22.98 -0.87
N HIS A 260 10.40 22.37 -1.95
CA HIS A 260 9.64 22.14 -3.15
C HIS A 260 9.15 20.70 -3.20
N VAL A 261 7.85 20.51 -3.29
CA VAL A 261 7.20 19.21 -3.52
C VAL A 261 6.42 19.32 -4.82
N HIS A 262 6.81 18.55 -5.81
CA HIS A 262 6.24 18.54 -7.15
C HIS A 262 5.58 17.20 -7.41
N ILE A 263 4.27 17.20 -7.62
CA ILE A 263 3.47 15.99 -7.82
C ILE A 263 2.99 15.94 -9.27
N ALA A 264 3.08 14.78 -9.88
CA ALA A 264 2.63 14.52 -11.25
C ALA A 264 1.21 15.06 -11.48
N ASP A 265 1.02 15.92 -12.48
CA ASP A 265 -0.30 16.49 -12.80
C ASP A 265 -1.16 15.51 -13.61
N VAL A 266 -1.51 14.39 -13.01
CA VAL A 266 -2.37 13.35 -13.62
C VAL A 266 -3.73 13.92 -14.04
N ALA A 267 -4.25 14.92 -13.27
CA ALA A 267 -5.52 15.58 -13.57
C ALA A 267 -5.52 16.38 -14.88
N HIS A 268 -4.36 16.63 -15.49
CA HIS A 268 -4.25 17.21 -16.82
C HIS A 268 -4.62 16.19 -17.92
N TYR A 269 -4.23 14.93 -17.74
CA TYR A 269 -4.40 13.85 -18.71
C TYR A 269 -5.70 13.08 -18.50
N VAL A 270 -6.03 12.75 -17.26
CA VAL A 270 -7.24 11.99 -16.89
C VAL A 270 -8.38 13.00 -16.61
N ARG A 271 -9.18 13.25 -17.65
CA ARG A 271 -10.27 14.24 -17.56
C ARG A 271 -11.50 13.66 -16.90
N PRO A 272 -12.27 14.45 -16.11
CA PRO A 272 -13.52 13.98 -15.50
C PRO A 272 -14.48 13.40 -16.54
N GLY A 273 -15.01 12.19 -16.27
CA GLY A 273 -15.97 11.49 -17.10
C GLY A 273 -15.40 10.81 -18.34
N SER A 274 -14.08 10.84 -18.57
CA SER A 274 -13.43 10.11 -19.66
C SER A 274 -13.43 8.60 -19.40
N ALA A 275 -13.00 7.78 -20.38
CA ALA A 275 -12.87 6.34 -20.18
C ALA A 275 -11.81 6.03 -19.11
N LEU A 276 -10.67 6.72 -19.17
CA LEU A 276 -9.61 6.63 -18.17
C LEU A 276 -10.11 6.97 -16.76
N ASP A 277 -10.93 8.01 -16.63
CA ASP A 277 -11.46 8.44 -15.33
C ASP A 277 -12.43 7.41 -14.73
N ARG A 278 -13.34 6.88 -15.54
CA ARG A 278 -14.28 5.85 -15.10
C ARG A 278 -13.57 4.59 -14.62
N GLU A 279 -12.55 4.17 -15.36
CA GLU A 279 -11.75 2.99 -15.00
C GLU A 279 -10.89 3.25 -13.76
N ALA A 280 -10.25 4.42 -13.64
CA ALA A 280 -9.48 4.80 -12.47
C ALA A 280 -10.35 4.84 -11.20
N ARG A 281 -11.60 5.36 -11.30
CA ARG A 281 -12.57 5.34 -10.19
C ARG A 281 -12.96 3.92 -9.80
N LEU A 282 -13.21 3.03 -10.79
CA LEU A 282 -13.56 1.62 -10.56
C LEU A 282 -12.44 0.89 -9.81
N ARG A 283 -11.18 1.13 -10.19
CA ARG A 283 -10.01 0.55 -9.52
C ARG A 283 -9.75 1.16 -8.16
N GLY A 284 -9.95 2.47 -8.01
CA GLY A 284 -9.77 3.24 -6.80
C GLY A 284 -8.33 3.41 -6.35
N THR A 285 -7.51 2.37 -6.51
CA THR A 285 -6.07 2.36 -6.18
C THR A 285 -5.33 1.32 -7.03
N SER A 286 -4.01 1.48 -7.19
CA SER A 286 -3.13 0.41 -7.66
C SER A 286 -2.95 -0.65 -6.56
N VAL A 287 -2.74 -1.91 -6.95
CA VAL A 287 -2.47 -3.04 -6.05
C VAL A 287 -1.07 -3.56 -6.34
N TYR A 288 -0.24 -3.71 -5.30
CA TYR A 288 1.17 -4.08 -5.43
C TYR A 288 1.42 -5.48 -4.88
N PHE A 289 1.62 -6.43 -5.79
CA PHE A 289 2.08 -7.77 -5.45
C PHE A 289 3.60 -7.84 -5.53
N PRO A 290 4.24 -8.81 -4.85
CA PRO A 290 5.70 -8.89 -4.81
C PRO A 290 6.36 -9.02 -6.19
N ASP A 291 5.69 -9.62 -7.18
CA ASP A 291 6.22 -9.85 -8.53
C ASP A 291 5.67 -8.89 -9.59
N ARG A 292 4.54 -8.24 -9.33
CA ARG A 292 3.89 -7.31 -10.27
C ARG A 292 2.92 -6.37 -9.59
N ALA A 293 2.57 -5.28 -10.29
CA ALA A 293 1.48 -4.39 -9.88
C ALA A 293 0.27 -4.54 -10.80
N VAL A 294 -0.94 -4.35 -10.23
CA VAL A 294 -2.18 -4.09 -10.97
C VAL A 294 -2.44 -2.59 -10.90
N PRO A 295 -2.03 -1.81 -11.92
CA PRO A 295 -2.01 -0.36 -11.84
C PRO A 295 -3.42 0.23 -11.98
N MET A 296 -3.64 1.39 -11.34
CA MET A 296 -4.88 2.18 -11.47
C MET A 296 -5.02 2.77 -12.88
N LEU A 297 -3.94 3.18 -13.49
CA LEU A 297 -3.88 3.77 -14.82
C LEU A 297 -3.05 2.91 -15.77
N PRO A 298 -3.34 2.90 -17.10
CA PRO A 298 -2.50 2.24 -18.10
C PRO A 298 -1.03 2.71 -18.04
N LEU A 299 -0.10 1.83 -18.45
CA LEU A 299 1.35 2.10 -18.36
C LEU A 299 1.79 3.31 -19.18
N GLU A 300 1.10 3.62 -20.27
CA GLU A 300 1.32 4.82 -21.09
C GLU A 300 1.19 6.11 -20.27
N LEU A 301 0.36 6.10 -19.23
CA LEU A 301 0.22 7.20 -18.29
C LEU A 301 1.08 6.95 -17.05
N SER A 302 0.88 5.83 -16.35
CA SER A 302 1.46 5.61 -15.02
C SER A 302 2.99 5.57 -15.02
N SER A 303 3.62 4.90 -15.97
CA SER A 303 5.08 4.85 -16.14
C SER A 303 5.58 5.76 -17.28
N GLY A 304 4.65 6.26 -18.10
CA GLY A 304 4.89 7.12 -19.27
C GLY A 304 4.85 8.61 -18.95
N ILE A 305 3.84 9.30 -19.52
CA ILE A 305 3.78 10.78 -19.49
C ILE A 305 3.56 11.38 -18.10
N CYS A 306 2.87 10.67 -17.18
CA CYS A 306 2.65 11.14 -15.80
C CYS A 306 3.89 10.94 -14.94
N SER A 307 4.61 9.83 -15.09
CA SER A 307 5.79 9.53 -14.27
C SER A 307 6.87 10.58 -14.42
N LEU A 308 7.40 11.08 -13.29
CA LEU A 308 8.42 12.15 -13.23
C LEU A 308 9.82 11.62 -13.58
N ASN A 309 9.91 10.93 -14.72
CA ASN A 309 11.15 10.36 -15.24
C ASN A 309 12.26 11.41 -15.38
N PRO A 310 13.53 11.05 -15.15
CA PRO A 310 14.65 12.00 -15.23
C PRO A 310 14.88 12.52 -16.65
N HIS A 311 15.40 13.74 -16.74
CA HIS A 311 15.84 14.43 -17.97
C HIS A 311 14.74 14.73 -19.00
N VAL A 312 13.47 14.55 -18.66
CA VAL A 312 12.32 14.88 -19.52
C VAL A 312 11.38 15.86 -18.85
N ASP A 313 10.71 16.70 -19.68
CA ASP A 313 9.75 17.67 -19.16
C ASP A 313 8.49 16.96 -18.67
N ARG A 314 8.00 17.38 -17.47
CA ARG A 314 6.78 16.84 -16.85
C ARG A 314 5.94 17.93 -16.23
N LEU A 315 4.62 17.84 -16.42
CA LEU A 315 3.67 18.73 -15.79
C LEU A 315 3.43 18.31 -14.34
N VAL A 316 3.44 19.29 -13.46
CA VAL A 316 3.27 19.04 -12.01
C VAL A 316 2.27 20.01 -11.38
N MET A 317 1.72 19.59 -10.26
CA MET A 317 1.15 20.45 -9.22
C MET A 317 2.19 20.58 -8.11
N SER A 318 2.53 21.80 -7.76
CA SER A 318 3.64 22.10 -6.86
C SER A 318 3.14 22.71 -5.55
N ALA A 319 3.74 22.27 -4.46
CA ALA A 319 3.64 22.90 -3.15
C ALA A 319 5.03 23.43 -2.77
N LEU A 320 5.14 24.75 -2.63
CA LEU A 320 6.35 25.43 -2.16
C LEU A 320 6.09 25.81 -0.71
N LEU A 321 6.89 25.25 0.22
CA LEU A 321 6.66 25.37 1.66
C LEU A 321 7.87 26.01 2.33
N GLU A 322 7.69 27.21 2.87
CA GLU A 322 8.75 27.91 3.61
C GLU A 322 8.69 27.58 5.09
N PHE A 323 9.79 27.05 5.62
CA PHE A 323 9.95 26.72 7.04
C PHE A 323 11.01 27.61 7.68
N ASP A 324 10.74 28.04 8.90
CA ASP A 324 11.75 28.72 9.72
C ASP A 324 12.83 27.73 10.23
N PRO A 325 13.92 28.22 10.85
CA PRO A 325 14.97 27.35 11.38
C PRO A 325 14.51 26.37 12.46
N GLU A 326 13.35 26.59 13.06
CA GLU A 326 12.70 25.70 14.04
C GLU A 326 11.74 24.70 13.40
N GLY A 327 11.63 24.69 12.04
CA GLY A 327 10.76 23.79 11.29
C GLY A 327 9.25 24.15 11.35
N ARG A 328 8.90 25.43 11.65
CA ARG A 328 7.52 25.89 11.57
C ARG A 328 7.22 26.39 10.16
N LEU A 329 6.09 25.97 9.61
CA LEU A 329 5.61 26.46 8.32
C LEU A 329 5.25 27.94 8.46
N VAL A 330 5.95 28.80 7.73
CA VAL A 330 5.77 30.26 7.72
C VAL A 330 4.85 30.68 6.59
N GLU A 331 5.11 30.15 5.40
CA GLU A 331 4.39 30.49 4.19
C GLU A 331 4.30 29.27 3.28
N TYR A 332 3.26 29.16 2.47
CA TYR A 332 3.19 28.19 1.38
C TYR A 332 2.57 28.79 0.13
N GLU A 333 2.97 28.24 -1.01
CA GLU A 333 2.40 28.59 -2.31
C GLU A 333 2.05 27.30 -3.07
N LEU A 334 0.81 27.22 -3.58
CA LEU A 334 0.29 26.10 -4.37
C LEU A 334 0.06 26.58 -5.80
N LEU A 335 0.61 25.88 -6.79
CA LEU A 335 0.53 26.29 -8.19
C LEU A 335 0.83 25.16 -9.17
N PRO A 336 0.36 25.27 -10.44
CA PRO A 336 0.80 24.36 -11.49
C PRO A 336 2.21 24.73 -11.96
N GLY A 337 3.04 23.72 -12.27
CA GLY A 337 4.41 23.90 -12.72
C GLY A 337 4.81 22.96 -13.83
N ILE A 338 6.04 23.17 -14.33
CA ILE A 338 6.75 22.24 -15.17
C ILE A 338 8.14 21.99 -14.59
N ILE A 339 8.55 20.74 -14.52
CA ILE A 339 9.88 20.32 -14.06
C ILE A 339 10.60 19.50 -15.11
N ARG A 340 11.91 19.39 -14.93
CA ARG A 340 12.75 18.37 -15.54
C ARG A 340 13.57 17.77 -14.40
N SER A 341 13.25 16.56 -13.96
CA SER A 341 13.99 15.88 -12.90
C SER A 341 15.44 15.68 -13.32
N ALA A 342 16.38 16.03 -12.43
CA ALA A 342 17.81 15.94 -12.71
C ALA A 342 18.31 14.49 -12.58
N GLU A 343 17.73 13.69 -11.69
CA GLU A 343 18.14 12.31 -11.46
C GLU A 343 16.98 11.52 -10.81
N ARG A 344 16.91 10.22 -11.13
CA ARG A 344 16.11 9.26 -10.38
C ARG A 344 16.99 8.62 -9.32
N MET A 345 16.73 8.91 -8.06
CA MET A 345 17.45 8.35 -6.92
C MET A 345 16.69 7.15 -6.34
N THR A 346 17.45 6.25 -5.69
CA THR A 346 16.85 5.20 -4.87
C THR A 346 17.06 5.51 -3.39
N TYR A 347 16.21 4.94 -2.52
CA TYR A 347 16.39 5.07 -1.07
C TYR A 347 17.76 4.58 -0.62
N THR A 348 18.28 3.51 -1.22
CA THR A 348 19.62 2.98 -0.96
C THR A 348 20.71 3.98 -1.38
N ALA A 349 20.62 4.56 -2.58
CA ALA A 349 21.61 5.53 -3.06
C ALA A 349 21.66 6.78 -2.17
N VAL A 350 20.49 7.30 -1.74
CA VAL A 350 20.45 8.46 -0.84
C VAL A 350 20.99 8.11 0.55
N ARG A 351 20.68 6.93 1.09
CA ARG A 351 21.27 6.42 2.34
C ARG A 351 22.80 6.39 2.24
N ASP A 352 23.34 5.85 1.17
CA ASP A 352 24.79 5.70 0.97
C ASP A 352 25.49 7.06 0.83
N ILE A 353 24.86 8.03 0.15
CA ILE A 353 25.33 9.42 0.06
C ILE A 353 25.38 10.06 1.46
N LEU A 354 24.32 9.92 2.25
CA LEU A 354 24.23 10.50 3.60
C LEU A 354 25.20 9.81 4.56
N ALA A 355 25.48 8.52 4.38
CA ALA A 355 26.49 7.77 5.11
C ALA A 355 27.93 8.14 4.69
N GLY A 356 28.12 8.84 3.57
CA GLY A 356 29.42 9.25 3.07
C GLY A 356 30.16 8.17 2.27
N GLU A 357 29.45 7.18 1.71
CA GLU A 357 30.03 6.13 0.89
C GLU A 357 30.76 6.72 -0.33
N PRO A 358 32.07 6.45 -0.52
CA PRO A 358 32.87 7.13 -1.54
C PRO A 358 32.34 6.99 -2.97
N ALA A 359 31.85 5.80 -3.34
CA ALA A 359 31.35 5.55 -4.69
C ALA A 359 30.07 6.34 -4.98
N ALA A 360 29.12 6.35 -4.05
CA ALA A 360 27.88 7.11 -4.17
C ALA A 360 28.15 8.62 -4.16
N CYS A 361 29.02 9.09 -3.25
CA CYS A 361 29.41 10.49 -3.16
C CYS A 361 30.14 11.00 -4.43
N GLN A 362 30.97 10.18 -5.05
CA GLN A 362 31.64 10.53 -6.29
C GLN A 362 30.65 10.63 -7.46
N ARG A 363 29.74 9.67 -7.57
CA ARG A 363 28.72 9.62 -8.64
C ARG A 363 27.76 10.81 -8.59
N TYR A 364 27.30 11.17 -7.41
CA TYR A 364 26.26 12.18 -7.19
C TYR A 364 26.76 13.45 -6.52
N ALA A 365 28.05 13.80 -6.71
CA ALA A 365 28.73 14.91 -6.05
C ALA A 365 27.97 16.25 -6.11
N ALA A 366 27.33 16.55 -7.24
CA ALA A 366 26.57 17.78 -7.45
C ALA A 366 25.29 17.87 -6.58
N LEU A 367 24.72 16.73 -6.17
CA LEU A 367 23.46 16.64 -5.41
C LEU A 367 23.68 16.56 -3.90
N ILE A 368 24.90 16.23 -3.42
CA ILE A 368 25.22 16.07 -2.01
C ILE A 368 24.77 17.26 -1.14
N PRO A 369 25.03 18.54 -1.53
CA PRO A 369 24.62 19.68 -0.71
C PRO A 369 23.11 19.72 -0.49
N ASN A 370 22.32 19.33 -1.52
CA ASN A 370 20.87 19.29 -1.46
C ASN A 370 20.38 18.17 -0.55
N PHE A 371 20.92 16.95 -0.64
CA PHE A 371 20.56 15.85 0.26
C PHE A 371 20.84 16.14 1.74
N LYS A 372 21.93 16.88 2.03
CA LYS A 372 22.21 17.34 3.40
C LYS A 372 21.18 18.34 3.89
N LEU A 373 20.71 19.26 3.05
CA LEU A 373 19.62 20.17 3.39
C LEU A 373 18.28 19.43 3.58
N MET A 374 18.00 18.43 2.74
CA MET A 374 16.82 17.57 2.89
C MET A 374 16.87 16.81 4.22
N GLU A 375 18.02 16.24 4.57
CA GLU A 375 18.21 15.57 5.86
C GLU A 375 17.98 16.52 7.05
N GLU A 376 18.56 17.71 7.01
CA GLU A 376 18.44 18.73 8.04
C GLU A 376 16.97 19.12 8.24
N LEU A 377 16.27 19.45 7.17
CA LEU A 377 14.86 19.82 7.21
C LEU A 377 13.98 18.65 7.68
N ALA A 378 14.16 17.46 7.15
CA ALA A 378 13.37 16.29 7.55
C ALA A 378 13.49 16.01 9.06
N ARG A 379 14.70 16.15 9.65
CA ARG A 379 14.91 16.02 11.11
C ARG A 379 14.14 17.08 11.91
N LEU A 380 14.04 18.31 11.39
CA LEU A 380 13.26 19.37 12.02
C LEU A 380 11.77 19.07 11.97
N LEU A 381 11.27 18.66 10.80
CA LEU A 381 9.85 18.30 10.61
C LEU A 381 9.45 17.10 11.47
N ALA A 382 10.26 16.05 11.52
CA ALA A 382 10.03 14.89 12.36
C ALA A 382 9.92 15.27 13.85
N ARG A 383 10.85 16.10 14.35
CA ARG A 383 10.78 16.63 15.74
C ARG A 383 9.48 17.39 15.99
N ARG A 384 9.09 18.26 15.07
CA ARG A 384 7.83 19.02 15.18
C ARG A 384 6.60 18.11 15.22
N ARG A 385 6.61 17.05 14.44
CA ARG A 385 5.57 16.03 14.44
C ARG A 385 5.55 15.24 15.75
N GLU A 386 6.71 14.87 16.27
CA GLU A 386 6.87 14.25 17.59
C GLU A 386 6.38 15.16 18.71
N ASP A 387 6.76 16.45 18.70
CA ASP A 387 6.32 17.46 19.69
C ASP A 387 4.80 17.67 19.65
N ARG A 388 4.16 17.46 18.52
CA ARG A 388 2.70 17.53 18.35
C ARG A 388 1.99 16.27 18.88
N GLY A 389 2.74 15.19 19.15
CA GLY A 389 2.22 13.93 19.69
C GLY A 389 1.90 12.89 18.64
N SER A 390 2.44 13.00 17.43
CA SER A 390 2.27 11.97 16.41
C SER A 390 2.77 10.61 16.89
N ILE A 391 2.00 9.57 16.58
CA ILE A 391 2.35 8.19 16.93
C ILE A 391 3.17 7.62 15.76
N ASP A 392 4.40 7.22 16.02
CA ASP A 392 5.25 6.49 15.08
C ASP A 392 5.43 5.06 15.58
N PHE A 393 4.96 4.07 14.81
CA PHE A 393 5.17 2.67 15.11
C PHE A 393 6.24 2.14 14.16
N ASP A 394 7.42 1.86 14.69
CA ASP A 394 8.48 1.19 13.93
C ASP A 394 8.27 -0.34 13.98
N LEU A 395 7.20 -0.79 13.34
CA LEU A 395 6.93 -2.22 13.21
C LEU A 395 7.71 -2.78 12.02
N PRO A 396 8.46 -3.86 12.20
CA PRO A 396 9.18 -4.50 11.11
C PRO A 396 8.18 -5.11 10.11
N GLU A 397 8.33 -4.75 8.85
CA GLU A 397 7.58 -5.33 7.75
C GLU A 397 8.39 -6.47 7.11
N PRO A 398 7.79 -7.63 6.86
CA PRO A 398 8.46 -8.72 6.16
C PRO A 398 8.58 -8.41 4.68
N GLU A 399 9.77 -8.58 4.12
CA GLU A 399 10.05 -8.50 2.69
C GLU A 399 10.42 -9.87 2.17
N ILE A 400 9.82 -10.29 1.05
CA ILE A 400 10.07 -11.59 0.44
C ILE A 400 11.21 -11.46 -0.56
N GLU A 401 12.24 -12.28 -0.40
CA GLU A 401 13.34 -12.41 -1.35
C GLU A 401 13.05 -13.49 -2.39
N PHE A 402 13.45 -13.23 -3.64
CA PHE A 402 13.28 -14.15 -4.75
C PHE A 402 14.64 -14.48 -5.41
N ASP A 403 14.77 -15.69 -5.92
CA ASP A 403 15.88 -16.08 -6.79
C ASP A 403 15.68 -15.55 -8.22
N GLU A 404 16.68 -15.79 -9.10
CA GLU A 404 16.64 -15.41 -10.52
C GLU A 404 15.49 -16.08 -11.31
N HIS A 405 14.87 -17.11 -10.72
CA HIS A 405 13.72 -17.83 -11.29
C HIS A 405 12.40 -17.43 -10.66
N GLY A 406 12.40 -16.41 -9.79
CA GLY A 406 11.22 -15.91 -9.09
C GLY A 406 10.72 -16.84 -7.99
N ARG A 407 11.54 -17.79 -7.52
CA ARG A 407 11.22 -18.63 -6.37
C ARG A 407 11.64 -17.92 -5.10
N MET A 408 10.77 -17.99 -4.10
CA MET A 408 11.02 -17.42 -2.79
C MET A 408 12.21 -18.10 -2.12
N THR A 409 13.22 -17.32 -1.75
CA THR A 409 14.45 -17.77 -1.10
C THR A 409 14.50 -17.47 0.38
N GLY A 410 13.77 -16.44 0.82
CA GLY A 410 13.78 -16.02 2.21
C GLY A 410 12.71 -14.97 2.52
N ILE A 411 12.62 -14.68 3.81
CA ILE A 411 11.86 -13.54 4.33
C ILE A 411 12.85 -12.71 5.14
N THR A 412 13.05 -11.47 4.74
CA THR A 412 13.90 -10.51 5.44
C THR A 412 13.07 -9.42 6.09
N ARG A 413 13.70 -8.67 6.97
CA ARG A 413 13.10 -7.47 7.53
C ARG A 413 13.35 -6.31 6.59
N SER A 414 12.29 -5.64 6.14
CA SER A 414 12.41 -4.38 5.42
C SER A 414 13.11 -3.34 6.28
N GLU A 415 14.18 -2.74 5.77
CA GLU A 415 14.92 -1.68 6.46
C GLU A 415 14.37 -0.32 6.10
N ARG A 416 13.60 0.29 7.00
CA ARG A 416 13.20 1.70 6.91
C ARG A 416 14.41 2.59 7.21
N ASN A 417 15.15 2.99 6.17
CA ASN A 417 16.29 3.89 6.32
C ASN A 417 15.86 5.38 6.36
N PHE A 418 16.81 6.28 6.66
CA PHE A 418 16.51 7.70 6.81
C PHE A 418 16.03 8.37 5.51
N ALA A 419 16.38 7.84 4.33
CA ALA A 419 15.90 8.36 3.04
C ALA A 419 14.38 8.20 2.89
N HIS A 420 13.80 7.10 3.41
CA HIS A 420 12.34 6.94 3.46
C HIS A 420 11.70 8.03 4.34
N ARG A 421 12.32 8.35 5.49
CA ARG A 421 11.82 9.41 6.39
C ARG A 421 11.86 10.79 5.75
N ILE A 422 12.86 11.11 4.92
CA ILE A 422 12.91 12.38 4.20
C ILE A 422 11.67 12.55 3.32
N ILE A 423 11.37 11.57 2.48
CA ILE A 423 10.22 11.63 1.59
C ILE A 423 8.91 11.64 2.38
N GLU A 424 8.77 10.80 3.40
CA GLU A 424 7.59 10.77 4.25
C GLU A 424 7.29 12.14 4.87
N GLU A 425 8.26 12.78 5.53
CA GLU A 425 8.04 14.10 6.16
C GLU A 425 7.68 15.18 5.14
N PHE A 426 8.27 15.14 3.93
CA PHE A 426 7.96 16.11 2.89
C PHE A 426 6.57 15.89 2.30
N MET A 427 6.15 14.63 2.10
CA MET A 427 4.80 14.29 1.64
C MET A 427 3.75 14.63 2.71
N LEU A 428 4.02 14.38 3.99
CA LEU A 428 3.14 14.78 5.09
C LEU A 428 2.94 16.30 5.11
N ALA A 429 4.02 17.07 4.97
CA ALA A 429 3.96 18.53 4.96
C ALA A 429 3.13 19.06 3.77
N ALA A 430 3.31 18.52 2.57
CA ALA A 430 2.54 18.89 1.38
C ALA A 430 1.06 18.54 1.53
N ASN A 431 0.74 17.35 2.02
CA ASN A 431 -0.62 16.90 2.27
C ASN A 431 -1.34 17.78 3.31
N GLU A 432 -0.67 18.15 4.41
CA GLU A 432 -1.22 19.06 5.43
C GLU A 432 -1.44 20.47 4.87
N ALA A 433 -0.53 20.98 4.04
CA ALA A 433 -0.65 22.31 3.43
C ALA A 433 -1.85 22.39 2.48
N VAL A 434 -2.03 21.40 1.59
CA VAL A 434 -3.16 21.32 0.68
C VAL A 434 -4.49 21.19 1.44
N ALA A 435 -4.54 20.31 2.45
CA ALA A 435 -5.72 20.15 3.30
C ALA A 435 -6.09 21.46 3.99
N SER A 436 -5.10 22.13 4.58
CA SER A 436 -5.30 23.42 5.28
C SER A 436 -5.79 24.53 4.34
N TYR A 437 -5.30 24.56 3.10
CA TYR A 437 -5.75 25.52 2.09
C TYR A 437 -7.22 25.30 1.73
N LEU A 438 -7.61 24.07 1.39
CA LEU A 438 -8.96 23.75 0.97
C LEU A 438 -9.98 23.98 2.12
N GLU A 439 -9.63 23.55 3.34
CA GLU A 439 -10.46 23.75 4.52
C GLU A 439 -10.58 25.25 4.88
N GLY A 440 -9.46 25.97 4.87
CA GLY A 440 -9.44 27.42 5.16
C GLY A 440 -10.26 28.26 4.18
N LYS A 441 -10.46 27.78 2.95
CA LYS A 441 -11.34 28.38 1.94
C LYS A 441 -12.77 27.87 2.00
N GLY A 442 -13.07 26.87 2.84
CA GLY A 442 -14.39 26.24 2.89
C GLY A 442 -14.75 25.49 1.61
N ILE A 443 -13.75 25.00 0.87
CA ILE A 443 -13.94 24.23 -0.37
C ILE A 443 -14.19 22.77 -0.01
N PRO A 444 -15.33 22.16 -0.40
CA PRO A 444 -15.58 20.76 -0.19
C PRO A 444 -14.49 19.89 -0.84
N SER A 445 -13.95 18.95 -0.09
CA SER A 445 -12.86 18.08 -0.55
C SER A 445 -12.93 16.71 0.10
N LEU A 446 -12.03 15.81 -0.30
CA LEU A 446 -11.81 14.53 0.38
C LEU A 446 -10.66 14.68 1.38
N TYR A 447 -10.93 14.30 2.63
CA TYR A 447 -9.93 14.24 3.69
C TYR A 447 -9.54 12.80 3.97
N ARG A 448 -8.28 12.59 4.37
CA ARG A 448 -7.83 11.33 4.96
C ARG A 448 -7.97 11.43 6.47
N ILE A 449 -9.02 10.87 7.00
CA ILE A 449 -9.34 10.97 8.42
C ILE A 449 -8.93 9.73 9.20
N HIS A 450 -8.52 9.95 10.45
CA HIS A 450 -8.29 8.90 11.41
C HIS A 450 -8.98 9.28 12.72
N GLU A 451 -10.12 8.65 12.96
CA GLU A 451 -10.94 8.94 14.14
C GLU A 451 -10.24 8.48 15.43
N LYS A 452 -10.65 9.07 16.56
CA LYS A 452 -10.23 8.60 17.89
C LYS A 452 -10.58 7.11 18.07
N PRO A 453 -9.74 6.35 18.79
CA PRO A 453 -9.97 4.93 19.03
C PRO A 453 -11.24 4.66 19.85
N ASP A 454 -11.77 3.47 19.69
CA ASP A 454 -12.97 3.01 20.40
C ASP A 454 -12.67 2.84 21.89
N VAL A 455 -13.48 3.41 22.78
CA VAL A 455 -13.30 3.35 24.24
C VAL A 455 -13.11 1.91 24.73
N LYS A 456 -13.90 0.99 24.18
CA LYS A 456 -13.82 -0.45 24.55
C LYS A 456 -12.45 -1.04 24.20
N LYS A 457 -11.96 -0.79 22.99
CA LYS A 457 -10.66 -1.29 22.52
C LYS A 457 -9.50 -0.69 23.32
N VAL A 458 -9.62 0.58 23.71
CA VAL A 458 -8.62 1.25 24.56
C VAL A 458 -8.55 0.62 25.93
N ILE A 459 -9.70 0.33 26.55
CA ILE A 459 -9.76 -0.33 27.87
C ILE A 459 -9.20 -1.75 27.78
N GLU A 460 -9.58 -2.52 26.74
CA GLU A 460 -9.04 -3.86 26.52
C GLU A 460 -7.52 -3.83 26.37
N PHE A 461 -6.99 -2.83 25.64
CA PHE A 461 -5.56 -2.64 25.51
C PHE A 461 -4.90 -2.26 26.84
N GLU A 462 -5.48 -1.31 27.60
CA GLU A 462 -4.95 -0.86 28.89
C GLU A 462 -4.88 -2.02 29.90
N GLU A 463 -5.89 -2.89 29.94
CA GLU A 463 -5.87 -4.09 30.76
C GLU A 463 -4.73 -5.05 30.38
N ILE A 464 -4.44 -5.18 29.07
CA ILE A 464 -3.32 -6.00 28.60
C ILE A 464 -2.01 -5.36 28.97
N ALA A 465 -1.80 -4.07 28.69
CA ALA A 465 -0.58 -3.32 28.97
C ALA A 465 -0.25 -3.37 30.49
N ALA A 466 -1.26 -3.29 31.35
CA ALA A 466 -1.10 -3.40 32.79
C ALA A 466 -0.50 -4.76 33.23
N THR A 467 -0.76 -5.85 32.51
CA THR A 467 -0.14 -7.16 32.82
C THR A 467 1.36 -7.18 32.57
N PHE A 468 1.86 -6.28 31.71
CA PHE A 468 3.28 -6.06 31.46
C PHE A 468 3.88 -4.91 32.29
N GLY A 469 3.07 -4.28 33.16
CA GLY A 469 3.52 -3.14 33.99
C GLY A 469 3.53 -1.80 33.24
N TYR A 470 2.82 -1.70 32.11
CA TYR A 470 2.68 -0.49 31.31
C TYR A 470 1.27 0.07 31.35
N SER A 471 1.11 1.34 31.00
CA SER A 471 -0.17 2.04 30.95
C SER A 471 -0.08 3.20 29.96
N LEU A 472 -1.18 3.49 29.26
CA LEU A 472 -1.38 4.70 28.45
C LEU A 472 -1.45 5.98 29.32
N GLY A 473 -1.61 5.84 30.64
CA GLY A 473 -1.74 6.97 31.55
C GLY A 473 -3.06 7.72 31.35
N ILE A 474 -4.13 7.01 31.04
CA ILE A 474 -5.48 7.57 30.87
C ILE A 474 -6.29 7.42 32.16
N GLU A 475 -7.13 8.43 32.46
CA GLU A 475 -8.13 8.32 33.52
C GLU A 475 -9.34 7.52 32.97
N LEU A 476 -9.52 6.30 33.46
CA LEU A 476 -10.69 5.50 33.11
C LEU A 476 -11.95 6.09 33.72
N PRO A 477 -13.02 6.27 32.95
CA PRO A 477 -14.29 6.74 33.47
C PRO A 477 -14.83 5.72 34.49
N PRO A 478 -15.56 6.17 35.53
CA PRO A 478 -16.10 5.27 36.55
C PRO A 478 -17.02 4.23 35.92
N ALA A 479 -16.72 2.96 36.15
CA ALA A 479 -17.50 1.86 35.66
C ALA A 479 -18.81 1.73 36.45
N ARG A 480 -19.97 1.94 35.84
CA ARG A 480 -21.26 1.54 36.39
C ARG A 480 -21.53 0.08 36.09
N ARG A 481 -21.51 -0.76 37.07
CA ARG A 481 -21.91 -2.16 36.97
C ARG A 481 -23.43 -2.27 36.83
N ALA A 482 -23.91 -2.38 35.59
CA ALA A 482 -25.31 -2.66 35.31
C ALA A 482 -25.57 -4.18 35.45
N ARG A 483 -26.47 -4.56 36.40
CA ARG A 483 -26.96 -5.94 36.52
C ARG A 483 -27.90 -6.21 35.34
N LEU A 484 -27.47 -6.99 34.37
CA LEU A 484 -28.38 -7.53 33.35
C LEU A 484 -29.28 -8.63 34.00
N ARG A 485 -30.56 -8.39 34.11
CA ARG A 485 -31.54 -9.43 34.38
C ARG A 485 -31.72 -10.25 33.11
N LEU A 486 -30.90 -11.31 32.96
CA LEU A 486 -31.15 -12.32 31.94
C LEU A 486 -32.33 -13.18 32.34
N ARG A 487 -33.28 -13.34 31.44
CA ARG A 487 -34.54 -14.08 31.60
C ARG A 487 -34.35 -15.57 31.28
N ASP A 488 -33.12 -16.08 31.28
CA ASP A 488 -32.81 -17.48 30.99
C ASP A 488 -32.29 -18.17 32.25
N GLU A 489 -33.08 -19.11 32.76
CA GLU A 489 -32.86 -19.85 34.03
C GLU A 489 -31.68 -20.83 33.99
N ARG A 490 -30.90 -20.89 32.91
CA ARG A 490 -29.77 -21.83 32.74
C ARG A 490 -28.39 -21.25 33.07
N ASP A 491 -28.22 -19.92 33.16
CA ASP A 491 -26.94 -19.30 33.52
C ASP A 491 -26.87 -19.02 35.02
N ARG A 492 -26.16 -19.86 35.76
CA ARG A 492 -25.97 -19.76 37.23
C ARG A 492 -25.11 -18.58 37.69
N TYR A 493 -24.54 -17.76 36.78
CA TYR A 493 -23.71 -16.64 37.13
C TYR A 493 -24.21 -15.35 36.47
N PRO A 494 -24.40 -14.27 37.26
CA PRO A 494 -24.78 -12.97 36.69
C PRO A 494 -23.64 -12.43 35.81
N ARG A 495 -23.92 -12.24 34.53
CA ARG A 495 -23.02 -11.51 33.66
C ARG A 495 -23.23 -10.02 33.92
N PHE A 496 -22.14 -9.33 34.29
CA PHE A 496 -22.13 -7.88 34.42
C PHE A 496 -21.62 -7.30 33.09
N HIS A 497 -22.39 -6.41 32.49
CA HIS A 497 -21.87 -5.49 31.47
C HIS A 497 -21.43 -4.23 32.21
N GLU A 498 -20.15 -3.92 32.10
CA GLU A 498 -19.64 -2.63 32.54
C GLU A 498 -19.95 -1.64 31.41
N ALA A 499 -20.94 -0.79 31.62
CA ALA A 499 -21.19 0.36 30.76
C ALA A 499 -20.38 1.51 31.30
N PHE A 500 -19.42 2.00 30.53
CA PHE A 500 -18.66 3.19 30.86
C PHE A 500 -19.49 4.41 30.43
N GLU A 501 -19.90 5.25 31.38
CA GLU A 501 -20.56 6.52 31.11
C GLU A 501 -19.54 7.64 31.16
N GLY A 502 -19.29 8.30 30.01
CA GLY A 502 -18.42 9.44 29.90
C GLY A 502 -17.50 9.37 28.67
N GLU A 503 -17.10 10.52 28.19
CA GLU A 503 -16.12 10.64 27.10
C GLU A 503 -14.72 10.33 27.66
N LEU A 504 -14.03 9.35 27.05
CA LEU A 504 -12.67 9.03 27.40
C LEU A 504 -11.74 10.14 26.89
N LYS A 505 -11.05 10.80 27.82
CA LYS A 505 -10.01 11.80 27.46
C LYS A 505 -8.76 11.07 26.99
N ILE A 506 -8.70 10.79 25.69
CA ILE A 506 -7.54 10.17 25.08
C ILE A 506 -6.98 11.09 23.98
N SER A 507 -5.66 11.20 23.95
CA SER A 507 -4.93 11.94 22.94
C SER A 507 -3.86 11.06 22.30
N PRO A 508 -3.34 11.42 21.11
CA PRO A 508 -2.23 10.71 20.49
C PRO A 508 -0.98 10.62 21.42
N TYR A 509 -0.74 11.63 22.25
CA TYR A 509 0.35 11.64 23.23
C TYR A 509 0.35 10.44 24.17
N ASN A 510 -0.80 9.91 24.53
CA ASN A 510 -0.88 8.75 25.41
C ASN A 510 -0.22 7.53 24.76
N TYR A 511 -0.49 7.32 23.47
CA TYR A 511 0.11 6.24 22.67
C TYR A 511 1.59 6.50 22.41
N GLN A 512 1.95 7.72 21.99
CA GLN A 512 3.32 8.11 21.73
C GLN A 512 4.24 7.88 22.94
N ARG A 513 3.84 8.35 24.12
CA ARG A 513 4.61 8.16 25.35
C ARG A 513 4.80 6.68 25.69
N LEU A 514 3.80 5.87 25.44
CA LEU A 514 3.92 4.44 25.67
C LEU A 514 4.87 3.81 24.66
N ALA A 515 4.76 4.14 23.37
CA ALA A 515 5.65 3.66 22.31
C ALA A 515 7.12 4.00 22.64
N GLN A 516 7.42 5.25 23.02
CA GLN A 516 8.77 5.69 23.45
C GLN A 516 9.30 4.93 24.68
N ARG A 517 8.42 4.56 25.62
CA ARG A 517 8.82 3.77 26.79
C ARG A 517 9.09 2.30 26.45
N LEU A 518 8.53 1.81 25.38
CA LEU A 518 8.69 0.43 24.91
C LEU A 518 9.92 0.24 24.02
N GLU A 519 10.44 1.31 23.43
CA GLU A 519 11.59 1.28 22.52
C GLU A 519 12.76 0.48 23.09
N GLY A 520 13.23 -0.53 22.35
CA GLY A 520 14.30 -1.45 22.74
C GLY A 520 13.96 -2.43 23.86
N LYS A 521 12.69 -2.54 24.29
CA LYS A 521 12.25 -3.49 25.32
C LYS A 521 11.76 -4.80 24.70
N PRO A 522 11.87 -5.92 25.41
CA PRO A 522 11.35 -7.22 24.92
C PRO A 522 9.86 -7.19 24.57
N GLU A 523 9.08 -6.36 25.26
CA GLU A 523 7.63 -6.24 25.12
C GLU A 523 7.22 -5.30 23.98
N GLU A 524 8.17 -4.57 23.39
CA GLU A 524 7.92 -3.56 22.36
C GLU A 524 7.05 -4.10 21.22
N ARG A 525 7.44 -5.25 20.66
CA ARG A 525 6.77 -5.84 19.50
C ARG A 525 5.31 -6.16 19.78
N ILE A 526 5.05 -6.88 20.88
CA ILE A 526 3.68 -7.30 21.21
C ILE A 526 2.79 -6.12 21.60
N LEU A 527 3.31 -5.18 22.39
CA LEU A 527 2.50 -4.04 22.83
C LEU A 527 2.28 -3.04 21.69
N SER A 528 3.23 -2.81 20.80
CA SER A 528 3.07 -1.97 19.60
C SER A 528 2.03 -2.55 18.64
N TYR A 529 2.06 -3.88 18.41
CA TYR A 529 1.04 -4.57 17.63
C TYR A 529 -0.36 -4.42 18.25
N LEU A 530 -0.50 -4.59 19.56
CA LEU A 530 -1.78 -4.45 20.26
C LEU A 530 -2.24 -2.98 20.32
N MET A 531 -1.32 -2.02 20.45
CA MET A 531 -1.62 -0.60 20.33
C MET A 531 -2.25 -0.29 18.97
N LEU A 532 -1.61 -0.75 17.88
CA LEU A 532 -2.12 -0.54 16.52
C LEU A 532 -3.53 -1.14 16.36
N ARG A 533 -3.78 -2.35 16.88
CA ARG A 533 -5.10 -2.99 16.85
C ARG A 533 -6.18 -2.27 17.67
N SER A 534 -5.78 -1.48 18.66
CA SER A 534 -6.72 -0.67 19.47
C SER A 534 -7.19 0.58 18.73
N LEU A 535 -6.43 1.06 17.74
CA LEU A 535 -6.78 2.20 16.90
C LEU A 535 -7.86 1.83 15.88
N LYS A 536 -8.53 2.86 15.34
CA LYS A 536 -9.38 2.72 14.17
C LYS A 536 -8.52 2.73 12.90
N GLN A 537 -9.07 2.25 11.81
CA GLN A 537 -8.44 2.37 10.51
C GLN A 537 -8.72 3.76 9.92
N ALA A 538 -7.70 4.38 9.30
CA ALA A 538 -7.88 5.60 8.55
C ALA A 538 -8.75 5.36 7.30
N ARG A 539 -9.54 6.36 6.89
CA ARG A 539 -10.44 6.28 5.74
C ARG A 539 -10.57 7.64 5.05
N TYR A 540 -11.14 7.65 3.86
CA TYR A 540 -11.51 8.88 3.18
C TYR A 540 -12.90 9.36 3.60
N SER A 541 -13.08 10.68 3.72
CA SER A 541 -14.35 11.31 4.06
C SER A 541 -14.39 12.74 3.54
N GLU A 542 -15.59 13.22 3.23
CA GLU A 542 -15.86 14.64 2.94
C GLU A 542 -15.87 15.50 4.22
N GLU A 543 -16.04 14.86 5.38
CA GLU A 543 -16.01 15.55 6.67
C GLU A 543 -14.61 15.43 7.30
N ASN A 544 -14.02 16.57 7.66
CA ASN A 544 -12.78 16.60 8.41
C ASN A 544 -13.01 16.37 9.90
N VAL A 545 -12.49 15.28 10.43
CA VAL A 545 -12.45 14.99 11.89
C VAL A 545 -11.01 14.93 12.42
N GLY A 546 -10.04 15.32 11.58
CA GLY A 546 -8.62 15.22 11.86
C GLY A 546 -8.03 13.82 11.67
N HIS A 547 -6.73 13.72 11.87
CA HIS A 547 -6.00 12.46 11.77
C HIS A 547 -5.30 12.13 13.10
N PHE A 548 -5.93 11.26 13.91
CA PHE A 548 -5.51 10.97 15.28
C PHE A 548 -4.04 10.50 15.35
N ALA A 549 -3.62 9.51 14.56
CA ALA A 549 -2.25 9.00 14.64
C ALA A 549 -1.18 10.03 14.26
N LEU A 550 -1.46 10.92 13.30
CA LEU A 550 -0.56 12.02 12.90
C LEU A 550 -0.65 13.23 13.83
N ALA A 551 -1.59 13.24 14.77
CA ALA A 551 -1.95 14.41 15.57
C ALA A 551 -2.21 15.67 14.70
N ALA A 552 -2.73 15.47 13.47
CA ALA A 552 -2.99 16.52 12.50
C ALA A 552 -4.46 16.96 12.59
N PRO A 553 -4.73 18.27 12.68
CA PRO A 553 -6.11 18.79 12.73
C PRO A 553 -6.83 18.62 11.40
N THR A 554 -6.10 18.65 10.29
CA THR A 554 -6.59 18.40 8.94
C THR A 554 -5.53 17.66 8.12
N TYR A 555 -5.97 16.74 7.28
CA TYR A 555 -5.07 15.96 6.45
C TYR A 555 -5.80 15.44 5.21
N THR A 556 -5.14 15.48 4.07
CA THR A 556 -5.64 14.86 2.84
C THR A 556 -4.53 14.07 2.15
N HIS A 557 -4.87 13.29 1.16
CA HIS A 557 -3.92 12.71 0.25
C HIS A 557 -3.89 13.51 -1.06
N PHE A 558 -2.69 13.99 -1.43
CA PHE A 558 -2.44 14.80 -2.61
C PHE A 558 -1.24 14.28 -3.41
N THR A 559 -0.35 13.52 -2.78
CA THR A 559 1.00 13.28 -3.25
C THR A 559 1.15 12.06 -4.16
N SER A 560 0.10 11.27 -4.45
CA SER A 560 0.21 10.08 -5.30
C SER A 560 -0.97 9.86 -6.25
N PRO A 561 -1.26 10.78 -7.18
CA PRO A 561 -2.41 10.69 -8.09
C PRO A 561 -2.28 9.63 -9.20
N ILE A 562 -1.09 9.09 -9.46
CA ILE A 562 -0.88 7.99 -10.42
C ILE A 562 -1.51 6.70 -9.89
N ARG A 563 -1.44 6.48 -8.58
CA ARG A 563 -1.83 5.23 -7.94
C ARG A 563 -2.99 5.32 -6.97
N ARG A 564 -3.50 6.51 -6.62
CA ARG A 564 -4.66 6.70 -5.73
C ARG A 564 -5.67 7.67 -6.34
N TYR A 565 -6.90 7.20 -6.52
CA TYR A 565 -7.97 8.01 -7.09
C TYR A 565 -8.38 9.22 -6.22
N PRO A 566 -8.42 9.14 -4.86
CA PRO A 566 -8.67 10.31 -4.03
C PRO A 566 -7.71 11.47 -4.28
N ASP A 567 -6.43 11.20 -4.48
CA ASP A 567 -5.41 12.21 -4.80
C ASP A 567 -5.74 12.91 -6.13
N LEU A 568 -6.15 12.16 -7.14
CA LEU A 568 -6.60 12.72 -8.42
C LEU A 568 -7.82 13.64 -8.25
N ILE A 569 -8.76 13.29 -7.40
CA ILE A 569 -9.92 14.15 -7.08
C ILE A 569 -9.45 15.41 -6.36
N VAL A 570 -8.57 15.32 -5.37
CA VAL A 570 -7.99 16.48 -4.67
C VAL A 570 -7.25 17.40 -5.64
N HIS A 571 -6.46 16.85 -6.59
CA HIS A 571 -5.82 17.63 -7.66
C HIS A 571 -6.82 18.42 -8.49
N ARG A 572 -7.95 17.83 -8.89
CA ARG A 572 -9.01 18.49 -9.66
C ARG A 572 -9.64 19.62 -8.88
N ILE A 573 -9.96 19.40 -7.61
CA ILE A 573 -10.52 20.40 -6.72
C ILE A 573 -9.53 21.55 -6.51
N LEU A 574 -8.27 21.24 -6.23
CA LEU A 574 -7.21 22.24 -6.08
C LEU A 574 -7.03 23.08 -7.35
N LYS A 575 -6.95 22.46 -8.53
CA LYS A 575 -6.82 23.17 -9.81
C LYS A 575 -8.01 24.11 -10.06
N ALA A 576 -9.22 23.67 -9.76
CA ALA A 576 -10.41 24.50 -9.88
C ALA A 576 -10.38 25.70 -8.92
N ALA A 577 -9.91 25.51 -7.69
CA ALA A 577 -9.74 26.57 -6.70
C ALA A 577 -8.68 27.59 -7.15
N LEU A 578 -7.52 27.13 -7.58
CA LEU A 578 -6.42 27.98 -8.06
C LEU A 578 -6.81 28.79 -9.30
N ALA A 579 -7.57 28.20 -10.22
CA ALA A 579 -8.06 28.91 -11.42
C ALA A 579 -8.92 30.11 -11.06
N GLN A 580 -9.67 30.08 -9.97
CA GLN A 580 -10.46 31.21 -9.47
C GLN A 580 -9.58 32.31 -8.84
N GLU A 581 -8.41 31.97 -8.34
CA GLU A 581 -7.46 32.91 -7.72
C GLU A 581 -6.38 33.43 -8.70
N GLY A 582 -6.54 33.20 -10.00
CA GLY A 582 -5.58 33.65 -11.02
C GLY A 582 -4.39 32.71 -11.22
N GLY A 583 -4.51 31.43 -10.83
CA GLY A 583 -3.58 30.37 -11.13
C GLY A 583 -2.62 29.97 -10.02
N SER A 584 -2.52 30.74 -8.92
CA SER A 584 -1.73 30.35 -7.73
C SER A 584 -2.40 30.84 -6.45
N ALA A 585 -2.20 30.11 -5.36
CA ALA A 585 -2.62 30.51 -4.04
C ALA A 585 -1.42 30.64 -3.10
N ARG A 586 -1.30 31.80 -2.46
CA ARG A 586 -0.25 32.10 -1.49
C ARG A 586 -0.87 32.48 -0.15
N THR A 587 -0.44 31.87 0.93
CA THR A 587 -0.91 32.19 2.27
C THR A 587 0.27 32.42 3.19
N ILE A 588 0.30 33.60 3.77
CA ILE A 588 1.26 33.96 4.84
C ILE A 588 0.55 33.63 6.17
N ARG A 589 1.12 32.77 6.97
CA ARG A 589 0.64 32.56 8.34
C ARG A 589 1.01 33.81 9.13
N GLU A 590 0.01 34.61 9.55
CA GLU A 590 0.27 35.77 10.40
C GLU A 590 1.08 35.32 11.63
N GLN A 591 2.34 35.76 11.66
CA GLN A 591 3.13 35.71 12.90
C GLN A 591 2.36 36.59 13.89
N GLY A 592 1.92 36.01 15.01
CA GLY A 592 1.28 36.75 16.07
C GLY A 592 2.07 38.03 16.32
N THR A 593 1.40 39.16 16.18
CA THR A 593 1.93 40.50 16.26
C THR A 593 2.66 40.70 17.59
N GLY A 594 3.96 40.42 17.58
CA GLY A 594 4.90 40.99 18.55
C GLY A 594 5.21 42.40 18.07
N ASN A 595 4.62 43.39 18.71
CA ASN A 595 4.85 44.80 18.50
C ASN A 595 6.32 45.15 18.30
N ARG A 596 6.67 45.60 17.07
CA ARG A 596 7.76 46.54 16.89
C ARG A 596 7.16 47.96 16.90
N GLU A 597 6.90 48.44 18.08
CA GLU A 597 6.85 49.89 18.28
C GLU A 597 8.27 50.43 18.44
N GLN A 598 8.66 51.26 17.47
CA GLN A 598 9.80 52.16 17.57
C GLN A 598 9.54 53.10 18.75
N GLY A 599 10.50 53.19 19.65
CA GLY A 599 10.42 54.03 20.80
C GLY A 599 10.38 55.52 20.51
N ILE A 600 9.46 56.20 21.18
CA ILE A 600 9.63 57.54 21.69
C ILE A 600 9.07 57.51 23.11
N GLY A 601 9.91 57.91 24.08
CA GLY A 601 9.66 57.80 25.52
C GLY A 601 8.48 58.59 26.01
N ASN A 602 7.84 58.06 27.05
CA ASN A 602 7.68 58.84 28.31
C ASN A 602 7.26 57.89 29.45
N ARG A 603 7.89 58.10 30.59
CA ARG A 603 7.53 57.52 31.89
C ARG A 603 6.10 57.89 32.26
N ILE A 604 5.38 56.98 32.91
CA ILE A 604 4.71 57.22 34.21
C ILE A 604 4.25 55.86 34.79
N ARG A 605 4.36 55.81 36.12
CA ARG A 605 4.08 54.75 37.08
C ARG A 605 2.65 54.19 37.05
N GLY A 606 2.53 52.91 37.44
CA GLY A 606 1.52 52.60 38.46
C GLY A 606 0.65 51.41 38.21
N GLU A 607 0.76 50.45 39.09
CA GLU A 607 -0.31 49.60 39.61
C GLU A 607 -0.78 48.36 38.80
N GLY A 608 -0.67 47.24 39.50
CA GLY A 608 -1.08 45.90 39.07
C GLY A 608 -2.59 45.76 38.84
N LEU A 609 -2.90 44.82 37.96
CA LEU A 609 -4.19 44.17 37.99
C LEU A 609 -4.11 42.80 37.30
N ARG A 610 -4.79 41.85 37.91
CA ARG A 610 -4.92 40.40 37.65
C ARG A 610 -5.47 40.13 36.27
N ALA A 611 -5.03 39.02 35.69
CA ALA A 611 -5.64 38.41 34.53
C ALA A 611 -7.11 38.05 34.75
N PRO A 612 -7.97 38.23 33.76
CA PRO A 612 -9.32 37.65 33.75
C PRO A 612 -9.29 36.32 32.99
N ALA A 613 -9.88 35.32 33.62
CA ALA A 613 -10.23 34.04 33.01
C ALA A 613 -11.29 34.23 31.94
N ASN A 614 -11.10 33.61 30.79
CA ASN A 614 -12.14 33.51 29.76
C ASN A 614 -13.17 32.45 30.16
N PRO A 615 -14.46 32.78 30.22
CA PRO A 615 -15.50 31.79 30.39
C PRO A 615 -15.89 31.17 29.05
N VAL A 616 -15.79 29.84 28.99
CA VAL A 616 -16.44 29.02 27.97
C VAL A 616 -17.94 29.19 28.12
N ARG A 617 -18.59 29.76 27.13
CA ARG A 617 -20.06 29.79 27.04
C ARG A 617 -20.51 28.53 26.32
N GLU A 618 -21.13 27.63 27.08
CA GLU A 618 -22.13 26.71 26.54
C GLU A 618 -23.25 27.49 25.85
N ARG A 619 -23.52 27.16 24.61
CA ARG A 619 -24.77 27.55 23.94
C ARG A 619 -25.57 26.28 23.69
N ASP A 620 -26.65 26.16 24.38
CA ASP A 620 -27.76 25.26 24.08
C ASP A 620 -28.25 25.48 22.64
N ALA A 621 -28.19 24.44 21.84
CA ALA A 621 -28.74 24.41 20.50
C ALA A 621 -30.19 23.96 20.55
N ARG A 622 -31.13 24.91 20.58
CA ARG A 622 -32.50 24.72 20.06
C ARG A 622 -32.83 25.98 19.26
N ALA A 623 -32.65 25.88 17.94
CA ALA A 623 -33.34 26.76 17.00
C ALA A 623 -33.42 26.10 15.63
N THR A 624 -34.60 25.83 15.24
CA THR A 624 -35.24 25.58 13.97
C THR A 624 -34.44 25.99 12.72
N ALA A 625 -34.44 25.03 11.77
CA ALA A 625 -33.97 25.12 10.41
C ALA A 625 -34.46 26.38 9.68
N GLY A 626 -33.50 27.14 9.22
CA GLY A 626 -33.61 28.06 8.10
C GLY A 626 -32.33 27.82 7.31
N GLU A 627 -32.43 26.98 6.28
CA GLU A 627 -31.35 26.77 5.32
C GLU A 627 -31.05 28.09 4.62
N THR A 628 -29.96 28.73 5.00
CA THR A 628 -29.32 29.72 4.15
C THR A 628 -28.51 28.95 3.14
N PRO A 629 -28.84 29.00 1.83
CA PRO A 629 -28.02 28.29 0.83
C PRO A 629 -26.62 28.88 0.87
N ALA A 630 -25.64 28.00 0.93
CA ALA A 630 -24.23 28.34 0.75
C ALA A 630 -24.11 29.18 -0.56
N PRO A 631 -23.22 30.19 -0.62
CA PRO A 631 -23.04 30.96 -1.82
C PRO A 631 -22.62 30.06 -2.97
N GLN A 632 -23.51 29.90 -3.96
CA GLN A 632 -23.20 29.25 -5.23
C GLN A 632 -22.17 30.11 -5.95
N LEU A 633 -20.94 29.72 -5.97
CA LEU A 633 -19.88 30.32 -6.78
C LEU A 633 -20.15 29.97 -8.25
N PRO A 634 -20.25 30.95 -9.14
CA PRO A 634 -20.57 30.69 -10.55
C PRO A 634 -19.37 30.12 -11.27
N GLY A 635 -19.49 28.94 -11.84
CA GLY A 635 -18.77 28.52 -13.03
C GLY A 635 -17.63 27.55 -12.89
N ALA A 636 -17.28 27.03 -11.70
CA ALA A 636 -16.35 25.87 -11.58
C ALA A 636 -17.09 24.69 -10.98
N ALA A 637 -17.06 23.56 -11.65
CA ALA A 637 -17.70 22.34 -11.17
C ALA A 637 -16.87 21.77 -10.01
N PHE A 638 -17.12 22.28 -8.79
CA PHE A 638 -16.73 21.55 -7.58
C PHE A 638 -17.57 20.27 -7.52
N VAL A 639 -16.93 19.19 -7.12
CA VAL A 639 -17.63 17.93 -6.89
C VAL A 639 -18.69 18.14 -5.80
N HIS A 640 -19.92 17.71 -6.07
CA HIS A 640 -21.04 17.89 -5.12
C HIS A 640 -20.75 17.11 -3.82
N PRO A 641 -21.12 17.60 -2.63
CA PRO A 641 -20.88 16.91 -1.35
C PRO A 641 -21.39 15.48 -1.30
N GLU A 642 -22.54 15.18 -1.90
CA GLU A 642 -23.07 13.80 -1.99
C GLU A 642 -22.16 12.88 -2.83
N GLU A 643 -21.56 13.41 -3.89
CA GLU A 643 -20.60 12.67 -4.70
C GLU A 643 -19.28 12.46 -3.96
N LEU A 644 -18.80 13.46 -3.19
CA LEU A 644 -17.62 13.31 -2.33
C LEU A 644 -17.84 12.25 -1.26
N HIS A 645 -19.04 12.19 -0.68
CA HIS A 645 -19.40 11.11 0.25
C HIS A 645 -19.33 9.74 -0.40
N ALA A 646 -19.93 9.58 -1.58
CA ALA A 646 -19.86 8.31 -2.33
C ALA A 646 -18.41 7.94 -2.68
N LEU A 647 -17.61 8.90 -3.17
CA LEU A 647 -16.19 8.70 -3.48
C LEU A 647 -15.39 8.31 -2.23
N GLY A 648 -15.66 8.94 -1.08
CA GLY A 648 -15.00 8.58 0.19
C GLY A 648 -15.24 7.13 0.60
N LEU A 649 -16.48 6.65 0.44
CA LEU A 649 -16.83 5.25 0.72
C LEU A 649 -16.19 4.29 -0.30
N GLU A 650 -16.36 4.55 -1.60
CA GLU A 650 -15.85 3.71 -2.68
C GLU A 650 -14.32 3.55 -2.61
N THR A 651 -13.60 4.65 -2.43
CA THR A 651 -12.14 4.62 -2.39
C THR A 651 -11.58 4.00 -1.11
N SER A 652 -12.27 4.16 0.03
CA SER A 652 -11.91 3.47 1.28
C SER A 652 -12.17 1.97 1.19
N GLU A 653 -13.20 1.54 0.45
CA GLU A 653 -13.48 0.13 0.20
C GLU A 653 -12.44 -0.47 -0.74
N SER A 654 -12.10 0.21 -1.85
CA SER A 654 -11.08 -0.24 -2.81
C SER A 654 -9.71 -0.38 -2.13
N GLU A 655 -9.31 0.57 -1.27
CA GLU A 655 -8.07 0.51 -0.52
C GLU A 655 -8.03 -0.70 0.43
N ARG A 656 -9.11 -0.95 1.20
CA ARG A 656 -9.19 -2.12 2.07
C ARG A 656 -9.11 -3.42 1.30
N HIS A 657 -9.79 -3.47 0.15
CA HIS A 657 -9.84 -4.65 -0.71
C HIS A 657 -8.47 -4.95 -1.33
N ALA A 658 -7.75 -3.92 -1.78
CA ALA A 658 -6.38 -4.03 -2.25
C ALA A 658 -5.44 -4.55 -1.15
N ALA A 659 -5.45 -3.92 0.03
CA ALA A 659 -4.63 -4.32 1.18
C ALA A 659 -4.95 -5.75 1.67
N GLU A 660 -6.20 -6.20 1.54
CA GLU A 660 -6.60 -7.56 1.89
C GLU A 660 -6.04 -8.58 0.89
N ALA A 661 -6.07 -8.26 -0.41
CA ALA A 661 -5.49 -9.11 -1.46
C ALA A 661 -3.96 -9.23 -1.33
N GLU A 662 -3.27 -8.11 -1.11
CA GLU A 662 -1.82 -8.07 -0.89
C GLU A 662 -1.42 -8.90 0.34
N ARG A 663 -2.12 -8.71 1.47
CA ARG A 663 -1.86 -9.45 2.69
C ARG A 663 -2.11 -10.95 2.53
N GLU A 664 -3.21 -11.35 1.89
CA GLU A 664 -3.52 -12.77 1.71
C GLU A 664 -2.47 -13.47 0.83
N LEU A 665 -1.99 -12.80 -0.23
CA LEU A 665 -0.91 -13.35 -1.04
C LEU A 665 0.37 -13.53 -0.23
N MET A 666 0.72 -12.53 0.60
CA MET A 666 1.88 -12.62 1.47
C MET A 666 1.79 -13.83 2.40
N GLU A 667 0.63 -14.06 3.02
CA GLU A 667 0.40 -15.24 3.86
C GLU A 667 0.50 -16.55 3.05
N TRP A 668 -0.01 -16.60 1.82
CA TRP A 668 0.16 -17.75 0.93
C TRP A 668 1.63 -18.05 0.64
N LYS A 669 2.40 -17.03 0.31
CA LYS A 669 3.83 -17.17 0.02
C LYS A 669 4.59 -17.65 1.27
N LYS A 670 4.31 -17.09 2.44
CA LYS A 670 4.88 -17.54 3.72
C LYS A 670 4.56 -19.01 4.01
N VAL A 671 3.29 -19.42 3.85
CA VAL A 671 2.89 -20.84 4.04
C VAL A 671 3.56 -21.75 3.03
N SER A 672 3.72 -21.32 1.77
CA SER A 672 4.41 -22.09 0.73
C SER A 672 5.91 -22.26 1.04
N PHE A 673 6.56 -21.19 1.53
CA PHE A 673 7.94 -21.25 1.98
C PHE A 673 8.13 -22.21 3.16
N MET A 674 7.24 -22.14 4.15
CA MET A 674 7.27 -23.00 5.33
C MET A 674 7.05 -24.49 5.00
N ALA A 675 6.53 -24.82 3.82
CA ALA A 675 6.31 -26.21 3.42
C ALA A 675 7.60 -27.03 3.32
N GLN A 676 8.73 -26.37 3.13
CA GLN A 676 10.05 -27.01 3.08
C GLN A 676 10.69 -27.18 4.48
N HIS A 677 10.07 -26.59 5.51
CA HIS A 677 10.58 -26.49 6.88
C HIS A 677 9.75 -27.30 7.89
N VAL A 678 8.96 -28.26 7.41
CA VAL A 678 8.23 -29.16 8.32
C VAL A 678 9.19 -30.04 9.08
N GLY A 679 9.14 -29.98 10.41
CA GLY A 679 10.06 -30.65 11.34
C GLY A 679 11.18 -29.75 11.87
N ASP A 680 11.34 -28.53 11.35
CA ASP A 680 12.34 -27.59 11.84
C ASP A 680 11.85 -26.87 13.09
N GLU A 681 12.79 -26.46 13.94
CA GLU A 681 12.54 -25.71 15.17
C GLU A 681 12.85 -24.22 14.99
N PHE A 682 12.00 -23.37 15.60
CA PHE A 682 12.08 -21.93 15.50
C PHE A 682 11.89 -21.25 16.84
N GLU A 683 12.53 -20.10 17.03
CA GLU A 683 12.20 -19.17 18.10
C GLU A 683 10.92 -18.42 17.73
N ALA A 684 9.98 -18.34 18.67
CA ALA A 684 8.67 -17.73 18.44
C ALA A 684 8.21 -16.90 19.63
N LEU A 685 7.38 -15.91 19.35
CA LEU A 685 6.71 -15.05 20.31
C LEU A 685 5.23 -15.42 20.41
N ILE A 686 4.69 -15.58 21.61
CA ILE A 686 3.27 -15.83 21.81
C ILE A 686 2.49 -14.53 21.60
N ILE A 687 1.71 -14.45 20.51
CA ILE A 687 0.98 -13.24 20.11
C ILE A 687 -0.50 -13.28 20.44
N GLY A 688 -1.05 -14.44 20.81
CA GLY A 688 -2.46 -14.59 21.14
C GLY A 688 -2.78 -15.87 21.90
N LEU A 689 -3.79 -15.80 22.75
CA LEU A 689 -4.21 -16.94 23.58
C LEU A 689 -5.73 -17.17 23.44
N ILE A 690 -6.11 -18.40 23.16
CA ILE A 690 -7.51 -18.84 23.10
C ILE A 690 -7.72 -20.14 23.90
N LYS A 691 -8.96 -20.57 24.08
CA LYS A 691 -9.28 -21.78 24.84
C LYS A 691 -8.70 -23.06 24.24
N GLN A 692 -8.45 -23.08 22.93
CA GLN A 692 -7.97 -24.24 22.19
C GLN A 692 -6.45 -24.30 22.06
N GLY A 693 -5.73 -23.23 22.40
CA GLY A 693 -4.28 -23.11 22.22
C GLY A 693 -3.81 -21.68 22.17
N PHE A 694 -2.66 -21.46 21.57
CA PHE A 694 -2.10 -20.13 21.42
C PHE A 694 -1.50 -19.91 20.03
N PHE A 695 -1.52 -18.66 19.61
CA PHE A 695 -0.90 -18.20 18.39
C PHE A 695 0.53 -17.77 18.67
N VAL A 696 1.42 -18.15 17.78
CA VAL A 696 2.83 -17.76 17.82
C VAL A 696 3.23 -17.08 16.53
N GLU A 697 4.22 -16.21 16.60
CA GLU A 697 4.88 -15.60 15.45
C GLU A 697 6.35 -15.92 15.52
N LEU A 698 6.91 -16.49 14.45
CA LEU A 698 8.34 -16.78 14.34
C LEU A 698 9.13 -15.47 14.30
N THR A 699 10.16 -15.35 15.18
CA THR A 699 10.86 -14.08 15.38
C THR A 699 11.66 -13.62 14.16
N ASP A 700 12.21 -14.55 13.40
CA ASP A 700 13.11 -14.27 12.27
C ASP A 700 12.37 -14.22 10.92
N LEU A 701 11.26 -14.96 10.81
CA LEU A 701 10.52 -15.15 9.56
C LEU A 701 9.18 -14.39 9.52
N PHE A 702 8.74 -13.79 10.63
CA PHE A 702 7.46 -13.07 10.72
C PHE A 702 6.26 -13.90 10.23
N VAL A 703 6.29 -15.20 10.51
CA VAL A 703 5.27 -16.17 10.13
C VAL A 703 4.43 -16.51 11.34
N GLU A 704 3.12 -16.35 11.22
CA GLU A 704 2.17 -16.70 12.28
C GLU A 704 1.73 -18.15 12.16
N GLY A 705 1.47 -18.81 13.32
CA GLY A 705 0.90 -20.13 13.36
C GLY A 705 0.24 -20.45 14.70
N PHE A 706 -0.32 -21.64 14.81
CA PHE A 706 -1.13 -22.03 15.95
C PHE A 706 -0.52 -23.26 16.66
N VAL A 707 -0.44 -23.20 17.97
CA VAL A 707 -0.09 -24.33 18.85
C VAL A 707 -1.35 -24.79 19.57
N PRO A 708 -1.97 -25.90 19.15
CA PRO A 708 -3.12 -26.43 19.83
C PRO A 708 -2.73 -27.07 21.18
N LEU A 709 -3.63 -27.05 22.17
CA LEU A 709 -3.38 -27.68 23.47
C LEU A 709 -3.06 -29.18 23.36
N SER A 710 -3.57 -29.85 22.32
CA SER A 710 -3.28 -31.27 22.05
C SER A 710 -1.81 -31.54 21.76
N ASN A 711 -1.07 -30.54 21.28
CA ASN A 711 0.35 -30.66 20.92
C ASN A 711 1.29 -30.29 22.08
N LEU A 712 0.76 -30.00 23.25
CA LEU A 712 1.54 -29.72 24.47
C LEU A 712 1.84 -30.96 25.31
N GLY A 713 1.48 -32.11 24.91
CA GLY A 713 1.70 -33.52 25.30
C GLY A 713 2.10 -33.91 26.75
N ASP A 714 2.64 -32.99 27.54
CA ASP A 714 3.26 -33.22 28.86
C ASP A 714 2.29 -33.01 30.03
N ASP A 715 1.16 -32.30 29.85
CA ASP A 715 0.20 -31.98 30.92
C ASP A 715 -1.20 -31.68 30.35
N SER A 716 -2.17 -31.55 31.26
CA SER A 716 -3.49 -31.02 30.96
C SER A 716 -3.51 -29.51 31.13
N TYR A 717 -3.58 -28.78 30.01
CA TYR A 717 -3.51 -27.34 30.01
C TYR A 717 -4.90 -26.69 30.01
N VAL A 718 -5.05 -25.60 30.79
CA VAL A 718 -6.29 -24.84 30.91
C VAL A 718 -6.03 -23.34 30.68
N TYR A 719 -6.87 -22.72 29.85
CA TYR A 719 -6.85 -21.29 29.63
C TYR A 719 -7.51 -20.53 30.80
N HIS A 720 -6.75 -19.62 31.40
CA HIS A 720 -7.20 -18.74 32.49
C HIS A 720 -7.42 -17.32 31.95
N GLU A 721 -8.66 -16.96 31.67
CA GLU A 721 -9.01 -15.67 31.06
C GLU A 721 -8.50 -14.45 31.86
N ARG A 722 -8.63 -14.50 33.21
CA ARG A 722 -8.15 -13.40 34.09
C ARG A 722 -6.64 -13.25 34.13
N LEU A 723 -5.92 -14.35 34.01
CA LEU A 723 -4.44 -14.35 34.03
C LEU A 723 -3.87 -14.21 32.63
N ARG A 724 -4.72 -14.26 31.61
CA ARG A 724 -4.32 -14.31 30.20
C ARG A 724 -3.16 -15.29 29.98
N ALA A 725 -3.33 -16.50 30.50
CA ALA A 725 -2.31 -17.55 30.47
C ALA A 725 -2.96 -18.92 30.26
N ILE A 726 -2.23 -19.80 29.61
CA ILE A 726 -2.53 -21.22 29.53
C ILE A 726 -1.60 -21.92 30.53
N ILE A 727 -2.17 -22.61 31.51
CA ILE A 727 -1.43 -23.17 32.65
C ILE A 727 -1.67 -24.66 32.74
N GLY A 728 -0.57 -25.43 32.83
CA GLY A 728 -0.57 -26.88 33.10
C GLY A 728 -1.08 -27.18 34.51
N GLN A 729 -1.96 -28.16 34.61
CA GLN A 729 -2.59 -28.51 35.89
C GLN A 729 -1.59 -29.13 36.88
N HIS A 730 -0.67 -29.95 36.40
CA HIS A 730 0.31 -30.67 37.21
C HIS A 730 1.67 -29.96 37.19
N SER A 731 2.21 -29.69 36.00
CA SER A 731 3.52 -29.08 35.80
C SER A 731 3.61 -27.63 36.27
N LYS A 732 2.47 -26.91 36.33
CA LYS A 732 2.40 -25.48 36.56
C LYS A 732 3.11 -24.65 35.50
N ARG A 733 3.59 -25.27 34.43
CA ARG A 733 4.14 -24.55 33.26
C ARG A 733 3.06 -23.61 32.72
N ALA A 734 3.44 -22.39 32.44
CA ALA A 734 2.51 -21.36 31.98
C ALA A 734 3.00 -20.78 30.67
N PHE A 735 2.09 -20.60 29.73
CA PHE A 735 2.31 -19.87 28.48
C PHE A 735 1.56 -18.54 28.57
N ARG A 736 2.27 -17.43 28.42
CA ARG A 736 1.72 -16.08 28.55
C ARG A 736 1.89 -15.30 27.26
N LEU A 737 1.02 -14.33 27.05
CA LEU A 737 1.14 -13.37 25.96
C LEU A 737 2.49 -12.65 26.04
N GLY A 738 3.18 -12.53 24.89
CA GLY A 738 4.51 -11.88 24.82
C GLY A 738 5.71 -12.74 25.31
N GLU A 739 5.46 -13.98 25.74
CA GLU A 739 6.54 -14.88 26.15
C GLU A 739 7.19 -15.53 24.90
N ARG A 740 8.52 -15.67 24.92
CA ARG A 740 9.26 -16.39 23.88
C ARG A 740 9.22 -17.88 24.17
N THR A 741 9.05 -18.67 23.12
CA THR A 741 9.05 -20.13 23.21
C THR A 741 9.66 -20.72 21.94
N ARG A 742 10.27 -21.90 22.07
CA ARG A 742 10.72 -22.65 20.89
C ARG A 742 9.58 -23.52 20.40
N VAL A 743 9.37 -23.52 19.10
CA VAL A 743 8.31 -24.29 18.46
C VAL A 743 8.85 -25.07 17.26
N CYS A 744 8.27 -26.26 17.03
CA CYS A 744 8.56 -27.09 15.88
C CYS A 744 7.34 -27.07 14.94
N LEU A 745 7.56 -26.89 13.64
CA LEU A 745 6.49 -26.94 12.64
C LEU A 745 6.07 -28.40 12.41
N VAL A 746 4.86 -28.74 12.82
CA VAL A 746 4.35 -30.14 12.76
C VAL A 746 3.57 -30.38 11.48
N ARG A 747 2.71 -29.43 11.11
CA ARG A 747 1.75 -29.62 10.02
C ARG A 747 1.41 -28.31 9.32
N ILE A 748 1.14 -28.42 8.03
CA ILE A 748 0.62 -27.35 7.21
C ILE A 748 -0.74 -27.74 6.64
N ASP A 749 -1.76 -26.96 6.92
CA ASP A 749 -3.04 -27.04 6.23
C ASP A 749 -3.04 -26.06 5.06
N ARG A 750 -2.77 -26.60 3.86
CA ARG A 750 -2.71 -25.80 2.62
C ARG A 750 -4.08 -25.29 2.17
N SER A 751 -5.17 -25.90 2.63
CA SER A 751 -6.53 -25.49 2.27
C SER A 751 -6.98 -24.26 3.06
N GLU A 752 -6.53 -24.17 4.31
CA GLU A 752 -6.86 -23.08 5.22
C GLU A 752 -5.69 -22.07 5.41
N ASN A 753 -4.55 -22.28 4.74
CA ASN A 753 -3.31 -21.51 4.90
C ASN A 753 -2.88 -21.41 6.37
N LYS A 754 -2.96 -22.52 7.11
CA LYS A 754 -2.65 -22.57 8.53
C LYS A 754 -1.41 -23.42 8.81
N LEU A 755 -0.57 -22.90 9.68
CA LEU A 755 0.61 -23.58 10.21
C LEU A 755 0.30 -24.06 11.63
N GLU A 756 0.56 -25.33 11.87
CA GLU A 756 0.38 -25.95 13.17
C GLU A 756 1.74 -26.31 13.76
N PHE A 757 1.98 -25.81 14.97
CA PHE A 757 3.22 -26.01 15.69
C PHE A 757 3.02 -26.85 16.93
N SER A 758 4.10 -27.46 17.41
CA SER A 758 4.24 -27.98 18.77
C SER A 758 5.32 -27.19 19.51
N VAL A 759 5.27 -27.22 20.83
CA VAL A 759 6.36 -26.65 21.63
C VAL A 759 7.54 -27.61 21.59
N ALA A 760 8.73 -27.10 21.23
CA ALA A 760 9.98 -27.83 21.33
C ALA A 760 10.47 -27.84 22.80
N GLU A 761 11.12 -28.92 23.24
CA GLU A 761 11.63 -29.08 24.61
C GLU A 761 12.78 -28.13 24.95
#